data_52dee679609faa82378c0223c7148a67
#
_entry.id   52dee679609faa82378c0223c7148a67
#
_cell.length_a   1.000
_cell.length_b   1.000
_cell.length_c   1.000
_cell.angle_alpha   90.00
_cell.angle_beta   90.00
_cell.angle_gamma   90.00
#
_symmetry.space_group_name_H-M   'P 1'
#
loop_
_entity.id
_entity.type
_entity.pdbx_description
1 polymer ?
#
loop_
_entity_poly.entity_id
_entity_poly.type
_entity_poly.pdbx_seq_one_letter_code
_entity_poly.pdbx_strand_id
1 'polypeptide(L)'
;MNCNHRTVWNESTQSWTAVSELAKGRTKGNGKVKKNVVATMMLLTLHSQLMPVVHAYTPNVSGTTVNNETLNTGEVQNVLSGGIANSTTVNSSGSQSVLDGGVTNGTIVNANGTQGVSSGGVANSTSVNTGGTMFVNDGGIASGTQVNSGSFYQINSGGIDSGTVVSGGLDRVFGTANDTTVNGGVQTIFGGGVANSGTINSGGSQVVNGTTHDVTINSGGTQTIAGGGTTSGSLIYGGQQTVNSGGTATSSIINSAGIQDLNSGAAASGTTLTSGVQRVSSGASASQTTINGAGTQYVYAGGVANDTSVTSGIQTVAGSANNANVSSGGRQYVNSGGRTSGTIVSSGGLQTVSAGGIAYNTVAGGVAGSTGGQRGQQSVYGTAEGTTLNSGGYQVIASSGIANSTTVNSGGEQGVIGIATNTTVNSGGKQDIRNSGTASNTTLSGAGAVQIVSSGGTAISTTLSAGADQTVSSGGVTSHTNVINANQTIERGGSASDTVLSANGRQNLSGTATNTTIHSGGTQWMFNSGIAENTEINNAGNQYVQNGAFANSTTINAGGKQTVFNGGQATATTVNNSGEQIVSSGGSADGTLVTSGGKQTVASGGIANNTTIDPNGVQHLSGTANSTTINQGTQHIFSGGLATNTTVNSGYQMVYGGSASDTVINGGGQHVYGGAVAENVTINSGGQQYSYSGAILNNTTVNTGGMQTINGTATSTTVSGGTQNVYTTGVASSTT
;
A
#
# COMPACT_ATOMS: atom_id res chain seq x y z
N MET A 1 -42.02 -6.64 -23.30
CA MET A 1 -43.11 -7.62 -23.06
C MET A 1 -43.40 -7.59 -21.58
N ASN A 2 -44.59 -7.02 -21.21
CA ASN A 2 -45.04 -6.94 -19.82
C ASN A 2 -45.67 -8.30 -19.48
N CYS A 3 -44.97 -9.10 -18.68
CA CYS A 3 -45.52 -10.34 -18.12
C CYS A 3 -46.23 -10.00 -16.82
N ASN A 4 -47.52 -9.88 -16.83
CA ASN A 4 -48.34 -9.76 -15.65
C ASN A 4 -48.38 -11.13 -14.94
N HIS A 5 -47.90 -11.18 -13.71
CA HIS A 5 -47.98 -12.34 -12.83
C HIS A 5 -48.88 -11.97 -11.64
N ARG A 6 -49.80 -12.87 -11.27
CA ARG A 6 -50.54 -12.76 -10.01
C ARG A 6 -50.03 -13.77 -8.99
N THR A 7 -50.04 -13.42 -7.75
CA THR A 7 -49.69 -14.33 -6.65
C THR A 7 -50.91 -15.13 -6.22
N VAL A 8 -50.74 -16.44 -6.05
CA VAL A 8 -51.75 -17.36 -5.53
C VAL A 8 -51.19 -18.02 -4.28
N TRP A 9 -52.01 -18.11 -3.22
CA TRP A 9 -51.67 -18.79 -2.02
C TRP A 9 -51.73 -20.30 -2.22
N ASN A 10 -50.65 -20.99 -1.91
CA ASN A 10 -50.57 -22.46 -1.96
C ASN A 10 -50.71 -23.02 -0.56
N GLU A 11 -51.84 -23.65 -0.28
CA GLU A 11 -52.15 -24.22 1.05
C GLU A 11 -51.24 -25.41 1.45
N SER A 12 -50.68 -26.14 0.47
CA SER A 12 -49.81 -27.28 0.74
C SER A 12 -48.39 -26.88 1.11
N THR A 13 -47.94 -25.71 0.66
CA THR A 13 -46.57 -25.17 0.95
C THR A 13 -46.61 -23.96 1.87
N GLN A 14 -47.80 -23.46 2.25
CA GLN A 14 -48.03 -22.26 3.07
C GLN A 14 -47.22 -21.04 2.59
N SER A 15 -47.17 -20.84 1.26
CA SER A 15 -46.41 -19.75 0.65
C SER A 15 -47.16 -19.11 -0.53
N TRP A 16 -46.82 -17.85 -0.83
CA TRP A 16 -47.28 -17.12 -2.01
C TRP A 16 -46.41 -17.47 -3.21
N THR A 17 -47.00 -17.97 -4.29
CA THR A 17 -46.29 -18.30 -5.52
C THR A 17 -46.81 -17.43 -6.65
N ALA A 18 -45.87 -16.84 -7.41
CA ALA A 18 -46.23 -16.10 -8.63
C ALA A 18 -46.53 -17.08 -9.78
N VAL A 19 -47.72 -17.00 -10.33
CA VAL A 19 -48.12 -17.82 -11.46
C VAL A 19 -48.56 -16.95 -12.65
N SER A 20 -48.36 -17.48 -13.87
CA SER A 20 -48.78 -16.80 -15.09
C SER A 20 -50.33 -16.71 -15.16
N GLU A 21 -50.86 -15.63 -15.70
CA GLU A 21 -52.32 -15.40 -15.81
C GLU A 21 -53.08 -16.47 -16.60
N LEU A 22 -52.41 -17.41 -17.22
CA LEU A 22 -53.02 -18.49 -18.00
C LEU A 22 -53.34 -19.76 -17.17
N ALA A 23 -53.06 -19.80 -15.87
CA ALA A 23 -53.39 -20.93 -15.01
C ALA A 23 -54.87 -20.88 -14.57
N LYS A 24 -55.74 -21.64 -15.22
CA LYS A 24 -57.15 -21.79 -14.83
C LYS A 24 -57.25 -22.53 -13.51
N GLY A 25 -57.79 -21.87 -12.48
CA GLY A 25 -58.11 -22.48 -11.19
C GLY A 25 -59.22 -23.52 -11.36
N ARG A 26 -58.99 -24.73 -10.79
CA ARG A 26 -60.05 -25.74 -10.64
C ARG A 26 -61.04 -25.28 -9.57
N THR A 27 -62.28 -25.12 -9.98
CA THR A 27 -63.41 -24.89 -9.08
C THR A 27 -63.74 -26.14 -8.30
N LYS A 28 -63.92 -26.04 -6.98
CA LYS A 28 -64.45 -27.06 -6.10
C LYS A 28 -65.88 -27.42 -6.49
N GLY A 29 -66.13 -28.68 -6.90
CA GLY A 29 -67.44 -29.23 -7.02
C GLY A 29 -67.94 -29.77 -5.67
N ASN A 30 -69.08 -29.25 -5.21
CA ASN A 30 -69.83 -29.77 -4.07
C ASN A 30 -70.45 -31.17 -4.40
N GLY A 31 -69.93 -32.22 -3.74
CA GLY A 31 -70.55 -33.54 -3.77
C GLY A 31 -71.15 -33.85 -2.40
N LYS A 32 -72.43 -33.88 -2.35
CA LYS A 32 -73.24 -34.25 -1.14
C LYS A 32 -73.00 -35.72 -0.76
N VAL A 33 -72.72 -35.95 0.48
CA VAL A 33 -72.72 -37.25 1.11
C VAL A 33 -74.16 -37.75 1.32
N LYS A 34 -74.53 -38.89 0.79
CA LYS A 34 -75.69 -39.65 1.23
C LYS A 34 -75.29 -40.72 2.20
N LYS A 35 -75.92 -40.67 3.42
CA LYS A 35 -75.97 -41.72 4.37
C LYS A 35 -76.78 -42.88 3.81
N ASN A 36 -76.28 -44.12 4.00
CA ASN A 36 -77.14 -45.24 4.12
C ASN A 36 -76.67 -46.13 5.23
N VAL A 37 -77.56 -46.24 6.25
CA VAL A 37 -77.61 -47.18 7.34
C VAL A 37 -78.40 -48.41 6.83
N VAL A 38 -77.85 -49.57 6.92
CA VAL A 38 -78.70 -50.77 7.21
C VAL A 38 -77.85 -51.81 7.98
N ALA A 39 -78.44 -52.22 9.08
CA ALA A 39 -78.06 -53.19 10.01
C ALA A 39 -78.35 -54.61 9.49
N THR A 40 -77.73 -55.57 9.99
CA THR A 40 -78.29 -56.73 10.75
C THR A 40 -77.75 -58.10 10.36
N MET A 41 -77.33 -58.76 11.34
CA MET A 41 -77.57 -60.11 11.88
C MET A 41 -76.60 -61.23 11.55
N MET A 42 -76.03 -61.71 12.66
CA MET A 42 -75.79 -63.06 13.13
C MET A 42 -75.57 -64.17 12.11
N LEU A 43 -74.41 -64.78 12.21
CA LEU A 43 -74.36 -66.23 12.37
C LEU A 43 -73.19 -66.62 13.30
N LEU A 44 -73.64 -67.26 14.40
CA LEU A 44 -72.85 -67.93 15.43
C LEU A 44 -72.34 -69.23 14.86
N THR A 45 -71.03 -69.45 14.73
CA THR A 45 -70.46 -70.80 14.75
C THR A 45 -69.14 -70.76 15.51
N LEU A 46 -69.13 -71.53 16.51
CA LEU A 46 -68.13 -71.99 17.41
C LEU A 46 -66.85 -72.38 16.72
N HIS A 47 -65.71 -71.71 16.97
CA HIS A 47 -64.38 -72.34 16.88
C HIS A 47 -63.53 -71.83 18.01
N SER A 48 -63.21 -72.72 18.87
CA SER A 48 -62.09 -72.86 19.79
C SER A 48 -61.14 -71.68 19.94
N GLN A 49 -61.13 -71.18 21.10
CA GLN A 49 -60.11 -70.49 21.81
C GLN A 49 -58.69 -70.54 21.21
N LEU A 50 -58.27 -69.52 20.60
CA LEU A 50 -56.93 -68.98 20.80
C LEU A 50 -57.14 -67.73 21.64
N MET A 51 -57.03 -67.84 22.91
CA MET A 51 -56.78 -66.69 23.78
C MET A 51 -55.57 -66.00 23.20
N PRO A 52 -55.58 -64.65 22.98
CA PRO A 52 -54.32 -63.95 22.91
C PRO A 52 -53.60 -64.31 24.20
N VAL A 53 -52.44 -64.91 24.10
CA VAL A 53 -51.55 -65.05 25.25
C VAL A 53 -51.29 -63.57 25.67
N VAL A 54 -52.04 -63.17 26.71
CA VAL A 54 -51.72 -61.99 27.46
C VAL A 54 -50.40 -62.37 28.11
N HIS A 55 -49.30 -61.90 27.51
CA HIS A 55 -48.05 -61.98 28.17
C HIS A 55 -48.16 -61.03 29.37
N ALA A 56 -48.31 -61.66 30.57
CA ALA A 56 -48.22 -60.89 31.77
C ALA A 56 -46.88 -60.24 31.85
N TYR A 57 -46.87 -58.92 31.86
CA TYR A 57 -45.59 -58.14 32.04
C TYR A 57 -45.21 -58.29 33.53
N THR A 58 -43.90 -58.19 33.80
CA THR A 58 -43.35 -58.24 35.14
C THR A 58 -43.20 -56.78 35.65
N PRO A 59 -44.09 -56.35 36.59
CA PRO A 59 -44.09 -54.92 37.04
C PRO A 59 -42.79 -54.50 37.74
N ASN A 60 -42.09 -55.41 38.40
CA ASN A 60 -40.79 -55.16 39.04
C ASN A 60 -39.84 -56.29 38.67
N VAL A 61 -38.83 -55.94 37.84
CA VAL A 61 -37.74 -56.83 37.43
C VAL A 61 -36.53 -56.56 38.33
N SER A 62 -36.29 -57.49 39.28
CA SER A 62 -35.19 -57.36 40.27
C SER A 62 -34.50 -58.71 40.41
N GLY A 63 -33.15 -58.71 40.23
CA GLY A 63 -32.35 -59.94 40.29
C GLY A 63 -32.72 -61.01 39.26
N THR A 64 -33.53 -60.69 38.29
CA THR A 64 -34.02 -61.58 37.22
C THR A 64 -33.89 -60.99 35.83
N THR A 65 -33.94 -61.85 34.82
CA THR A 65 -33.97 -61.42 33.42
C THR A 65 -35.33 -61.69 32.80
N VAL A 66 -35.92 -60.67 32.17
CA VAL A 66 -37.16 -60.81 31.36
C VAL A 66 -36.86 -60.46 29.88
N ASN A 67 -37.63 -61.12 29.00
CA ASN A 67 -37.39 -60.90 27.55
C ASN A 67 -38.70 -60.72 26.79
N ASN A 68 -38.69 -59.79 25.79
CA ASN A 68 -39.79 -59.56 24.85
C ASN A 68 -41.15 -59.22 25.52
N GLU A 69 -41.16 -58.59 26.68
CA GLU A 69 -42.36 -58.10 27.33
C GLU A 69 -42.99 -56.93 26.59
N THR A 70 -44.32 -56.78 26.73
CA THR A 70 -45.06 -55.68 26.13
C THR A 70 -45.81 -54.93 27.21
N LEU A 71 -45.59 -53.61 27.30
CA LEU A 71 -46.30 -52.73 28.23
C LEU A 71 -47.37 -51.97 27.48
N ASN A 72 -48.62 -52.10 27.85
CA ASN A 72 -49.76 -51.42 27.25
C ASN A 72 -50.30 -50.31 28.17
N THR A 73 -51.44 -49.73 27.84
CA THR A 73 -52.06 -48.61 28.54
C THR A 73 -52.20 -48.87 30.07
N GLY A 74 -51.47 -47.96 30.83
CA GLY A 74 -51.50 -48.05 32.31
C GLY A 74 -50.49 -49.00 32.91
N GLU A 75 -49.80 -49.82 32.15
CA GLU A 75 -48.80 -50.76 32.63
C GLU A 75 -47.44 -50.08 32.89
N VAL A 76 -46.90 -50.35 34.09
CA VAL A 76 -45.60 -49.75 34.53
C VAL A 76 -44.67 -50.91 34.93
N GLN A 77 -43.47 -50.92 34.24
CA GLN A 77 -42.39 -51.84 34.59
C GLN A 77 -41.25 -51.09 35.27
N ASN A 78 -40.84 -51.49 36.44
CA ASN A 78 -39.64 -50.99 37.12
C ASN A 78 -38.53 -52.04 37.02
N VAL A 79 -37.43 -51.68 36.39
CA VAL A 79 -36.22 -52.51 36.30
C VAL A 79 -35.26 -52.02 37.41
N LEU A 80 -35.13 -52.88 38.44
CA LEU A 80 -34.46 -52.62 39.69
C LEU A 80 -33.11 -53.33 39.77
N SER A 81 -32.42 -53.20 40.88
CA SER A 81 -31.05 -53.72 41.06
C SER A 81 -30.97 -55.24 40.71
N GLY A 82 -29.97 -55.54 39.83
CA GLY A 82 -29.75 -56.86 39.26
C GLY A 82 -30.82 -57.35 38.27
N GLY A 83 -31.87 -56.58 38.00
CA GLY A 83 -32.87 -56.84 36.98
C GLY A 83 -32.40 -56.48 35.57
N ILE A 84 -32.70 -57.36 34.60
CA ILE A 84 -32.41 -57.14 33.19
C ILE A 84 -33.72 -57.33 32.39
N ALA A 85 -34.11 -56.31 31.62
CA ALA A 85 -35.22 -56.39 30.68
C ALA A 85 -34.74 -56.28 29.25
N ASN A 86 -34.90 -57.33 28.46
CA ASN A 86 -34.46 -57.36 27.05
C ASN A 86 -35.67 -57.24 26.12
N SER A 87 -35.54 -56.43 25.08
CA SER A 87 -36.51 -56.26 23.99
C SER A 87 -37.93 -55.93 24.47
N THR A 88 -38.04 -55.10 25.51
CA THR A 88 -39.35 -54.65 26.02
C THR A 88 -39.98 -53.70 25.00
N THR A 89 -41.26 -53.92 24.66
CA THR A 89 -42.04 -52.99 23.83
C THR A 89 -42.96 -52.16 24.71
N VAL A 90 -42.80 -50.86 24.74
CA VAL A 90 -43.57 -49.87 25.48
C VAL A 90 -44.58 -49.21 24.57
N ASN A 91 -45.84 -49.59 24.63
CA ASN A 91 -46.93 -49.07 23.83
C ASN A 91 -47.61 -47.84 24.48
N SER A 92 -48.65 -47.31 23.84
CA SER A 92 -49.42 -46.16 24.30
C SER A 92 -49.75 -46.18 25.77
N SER A 93 -49.32 -45.13 26.49
CA SER A 93 -49.49 -45.00 27.97
C SER A 93 -48.83 -46.10 28.83
N GLY A 94 -48.02 -46.97 28.26
CA GLY A 94 -47.09 -47.83 28.97
C GLY A 94 -45.86 -47.05 29.46
N SER A 95 -45.30 -47.49 30.60
CA SER A 95 -44.08 -46.82 31.14
C SER A 95 -43.08 -47.87 31.63
N GLN A 96 -41.80 -47.67 31.26
CA GLN A 96 -40.69 -48.46 31.79
C GLN A 96 -39.74 -47.54 32.57
N SER A 97 -39.47 -47.82 33.82
CA SER A 97 -38.55 -47.11 34.69
C SER A 97 -37.34 -48.00 34.98
N VAL A 98 -36.14 -47.49 34.53
CA VAL A 98 -34.86 -48.16 34.80
C VAL A 98 -34.20 -47.45 35.98
N LEU A 99 -34.12 -48.16 37.11
CA LEU A 99 -33.70 -47.63 38.39
C LEU A 99 -32.33 -48.19 38.76
N ASP A 100 -31.86 -47.87 39.98
CA ASP A 100 -30.51 -48.21 40.44
C ASP A 100 -30.15 -49.67 40.24
N GLY A 101 -29.08 -49.98 39.55
CA GLY A 101 -28.61 -51.33 39.21
C GLY A 101 -29.49 -52.10 38.21
N GLY A 102 -30.54 -51.48 37.65
CA GLY A 102 -31.38 -52.05 36.60
C GLY A 102 -30.75 -51.83 35.19
N VAL A 103 -30.94 -52.84 34.32
CA VAL A 103 -30.40 -52.74 32.92
C VAL A 103 -31.51 -53.08 31.92
N THR A 104 -31.66 -52.30 30.90
CA THR A 104 -32.52 -52.60 29.76
C THR A 104 -31.71 -52.68 28.45
N ASN A 105 -32.06 -53.64 27.59
CA ASN A 105 -31.43 -53.82 26.31
C ASN A 105 -32.45 -53.86 25.17
N GLY A 106 -32.34 -53.03 24.14
CA GLY A 106 -33.19 -53.07 22.96
C GLY A 106 -34.64 -52.70 23.21
N THR A 107 -34.96 -51.83 24.18
CA THR A 107 -36.31 -51.35 24.43
C THR A 107 -36.86 -50.62 23.18
N ILE A 108 -38.15 -50.90 22.86
CA ILE A 108 -38.84 -50.17 21.76
C ILE A 108 -39.92 -49.31 22.40
N VAL A 109 -39.83 -48.02 22.32
CA VAL A 109 -40.79 -47.05 22.86
C VAL A 109 -41.66 -46.51 21.73
N ASN A 110 -42.89 -46.94 21.65
CA ASN A 110 -43.89 -46.57 20.65
C ASN A 110 -44.66 -45.27 21.05
N ALA A 111 -45.58 -44.85 20.20
CA ALA A 111 -46.37 -43.63 20.38
C ALA A 111 -46.99 -43.55 21.76
N ASN A 112 -46.82 -42.47 22.48
CA ASN A 112 -47.27 -42.23 23.88
C ASN A 112 -46.70 -43.18 24.92
N GLY A 113 -45.78 -44.07 24.57
CA GLY A 113 -44.97 -44.84 25.50
C GLY A 113 -43.86 -44.01 26.11
N THR A 114 -43.43 -44.36 27.34
CA THR A 114 -42.36 -43.64 28.03
C THR A 114 -41.33 -44.59 28.64
N GLN A 115 -40.03 -44.29 28.40
CA GLN A 115 -38.93 -44.89 29.15
C GLN A 115 -38.20 -43.83 29.97
N GLY A 116 -38.02 -44.07 31.27
CA GLY A 116 -37.22 -43.23 32.16
C GLY A 116 -36.02 -43.98 32.71
N VAL A 117 -34.80 -43.44 32.56
CA VAL A 117 -33.57 -44.00 33.13
C VAL A 117 -33.14 -43.10 34.27
N SER A 118 -33.11 -43.58 35.48
CA SER A 118 -32.77 -42.83 36.69
C SER A 118 -31.41 -43.25 37.23
N SER A 119 -30.97 -42.61 38.30
CA SER A 119 -29.65 -42.82 38.90
C SER A 119 -29.32 -44.31 39.08
N GLY A 120 -28.16 -44.72 38.59
CA GLY A 120 -27.64 -46.06 38.56
C GLY A 120 -28.32 -47.02 37.56
N GLY A 121 -29.39 -46.61 36.88
CA GLY A 121 -29.99 -47.32 35.77
C GLY A 121 -29.26 -47.24 34.45
N VAL A 122 -29.29 -48.31 33.67
CA VAL A 122 -28.61 -48.39 32.35
C VAL A 122 -29.60 -48.83 31.26
N ALA A 123 -29.71 -48.03 30.18
CA ALA A 123 -30.51 -48.41 29.01
C ALA A 123 -29.62 -48.51 27.77
N ASN A 124 -29.57 -49.66 27.15
CA ASN A 124 -28.78 -49.91 25.93
C ASN A 124 -29.70 -50.11 24.72
N SER A 125 -29.34 -49.50 23.59
CA SER A 125 -29.98 -49.70 22.29
C SER A 125 -31.50 -49.48 22.29
N THR A 126 -31.99 -48.48 23.00
CA THR A 126 -33.41 -48.12 22.98
C THR A 126 -33.79 -47.52 21.63
N SER A 127 -34.90 -47.97 21.03
CA SER A 127 -35.52 -47.36 19.85
C SER A 127 -36.72 -46.52 20.24
N VAL A 128 -36.64 -45.21 20.14
CA VAL A 128 -37.74 -44.28 20.40
C VAL A 128 -38.41 -43.94 19.07
N ASN A 129 -39.64 -44.51 18.91
CA ASN A 129 -40.39 -44.35 17.66
C ASN A 129 -41.30 -43.13 17.70
N THR A 130 -41.92 -42.81 16.59
CA THR A 130 -42.83 -41.65 16.41
C THR A 130 -43.81 -41.52 17.58
N GLY A 131 -43.80 -40.39 18.28
CA GLY A 131 -44.63 -40.11 19.44
C GLY A 131 -44.17 -40.79 20.74
N GLY A 132 -43.12 -41.60 20.72
CA GLY A 132 -42.49 -42.18 21.91
C GLY A 132 -41.59 -41.16 22.62
N THR A 133 -41.37 -41.35 23.91
CA THR A 133 -40.59 -40.46 24.78
C THR A 133 -39.61 -41.24 25.65
N MET A 134 -38.35 -40.74 25.71
CA MET A 134 -37.34 -41.27 26.61
C MET A 134 -36.68 -40.15 27.41
N PHE A 135 -36.44 -40.39 28.69
CA PHE A 135 -35.72 -39.49 29.59
C PHE A 135 -34.52 -40.19 30.21
N VAL A 136 -33.37 -39.56 30.19
CA VAL A 136 -32.20 -39.97 30.99
C VAL A 136 -32.03 -38.93 32.10
N ASN A 137 -32.37 -39.34 33.33
CA ASN A 137 -32.32 -38.45 34.48
C ASN A 137 -30.94 -38.45 35.15
N ASP A 138 -30.77 -37.64 36.19
CA ASP A 138 -29.56 -37.56 36.96
C ASP A 138 -29.02 -38.94 37.37
N GLY A 139 -27.73 -39.20 37.07
CA GLY A 139 -27.07 -40.48 37.32
C GLY A 139 -27.53 -41.64 36.44
N GLY A 140 -28.50 -41.47 35.54
CA GLY A 140 -28.91 -42.44 34.52
C GLY A 140 -27.94 -42.50 33.34
N ILE A 141 -27.76 -43.67 32.73
CA ILE A 141 -26.87 -43.89 31.59
C ILE A 141 -27.67 -44.51 30.44
N ALA A 142 -27.58 -43.90 29.26
CA ALA A 142 -28.09 -44.47 28.02
C ALA A 142 -26.97 -44.69 27.00
N SER A 143 -27.11 -45.72 26.16
CA SER A 143 -26.18 -45.93 25.07
C SER A 143 -26.87 -46.48 23.82
N GLY A 144 -26.42 -46.02 22.62
CA GLY A 144 -26.90 -46.50 21.33
C GLY A 144 -28.38 -46.24 21.07
N THR A 145 -28.97 -45.19 21.63
CA THR A 145 -30.38 -44.82 21.46
C THR A 145 -30.65 -44.41 20.00
N GLN A 146 -31.74 -44.92 19.43
CA GLN A 146 -32.24 -44.51 18.12
C GLN A 146 -33.44 -43.56 18.32
N VAL A 147 -33.29 -42.30 17.94
CA VAL A 147 -34.31 -41.26 18.07
C VAL A 147 -34.96 -41.04 16.70
N ASN A 148 -36.06 -41.75 16.45
CA ASN A 148 -36.69 -41.78 15.15
C ASN A 148 -37.58 -40.56 14.89
N SER A 149 -38.04 -40.39 13.65
CA SER A 149 -38.87 -39.24 13.25
C SER A 149 -40.07 -39.04 14.16
N GLY A 150 -40.29 -37.82 14.66
CA GLY A 150 -41.40 -37.47 15.54
C GLY A 150 -41.31 -37.99 16.96
N SER A 151 -40.19 -38.58 17.39
CA SER A 151 -39.92 -38.99 18.77
C SER A 151 -39.26 -37.87 19.58
N PHE A 152 -39.31 -38.03 20.91
CA PHE A 152 -38.74 -37.10 21.87
C PHE A 152 -37.76 -37.84 22.80
N TYR A 153 -36.53 -37.33 22.84
CA TYR A 153 -35.47 -37.81 23.72
C TYR A 153 -34.89 -36.63 24.52
N GLN A 154 -34.73 -36.85 25.83
CA GLN A 154 -34.18 -35.80 26.69
C GLN A 154 -33.17 -36.37 27.69
N ILE A 155 -32.00 -35.79 27.70
CA ILE A 155 -30.94 -36.05 28.66
C ILE A 155 -30.99 -34.94 29.70
N ASN A 156 -31.47 -35.21 30.89
CA ASN A 156 -31.56 -34.26 31.99
C ASN A 156 -30.17 -33.99 32.62
N SER A 157 -30.06 -32.91 33.40
CA SER A 157 -28.82 -32.59 34.11
C SER A 157 -28.34 -33.80 34.92
N GLY A 158 -27.06 -34.13 34.83
CA GLY A 158 -26.46 -35.33 35.45
C GLY A 158 -26.66 -36.63 34.69
N GLY A 159 -27.60 -36.70 33.72
CA GLY A 159 -27.76 -37.86 32.82
C GLY A 159 -26.63 -37.92 31.78
N ILE A 160 -26.25 -39.15 31.42
CA ILE A 160 -25.17 -39.41 30.44
C ILE A 160 -25.72 -40.30 29.31
N ASP A 161 -25.45 -39.87 28.07
CA ASP A 161 -25.75 -40.64 26.87
C ASP A 161 -24.51 -40.83 26.01
N SER A 162 -24.45 -41.92 25.25
CA SER A 162 -23.40 -42.18 24.30
C SER A 162 -23.88 -42.94 23.05
N GLY A 163 -23.42 -42.47 21.87
CA GLY A 163 -23.67 -43.14 20.60
C GLY A 163 -25.12 -43.07 20.12
N THR A 164 -25.89 -42.07 20.53
CA THR A 164 -27.25 -41.83 20.03
C THR A 164 -27.26 -41.48 18.56
N VAL A 165 -28.24 -42.03 17.82
CA VAL A 165 -28.51 -41.68 16.42
C VAL A 165 -29.87 -40.98 16.33
N VAL A 166 -29.88 -39.72 15.94
CA VAL A 166 -31.09 -38.89 15.76
C VAL A 166 -31.49 -38.90 14.28
N SER A 167 -32.55 -39.65 13.97
CA SER A 167 -33.05 -39.87 12.61
C SER A 167 -34.41 -39.18 12.39
N GLY A 168 -34.45 -37.83 12.53
CA GLY A 168 -35.67 -37.02 12.36
C GLY A 168 -36.44 -36.75 13.64
N GLY A 169 -35.99 -37.20 14.82
CA GLY A 169 -36.55 -36.90 16.12
C GLY A 169 -35.96 -35.65 16.78
N LEU A 170 -36.38 -35.35 18.00
CA LEU A 170 -35.89 -34.26 18.83
C LEU A 170 -35.04 -34.82 19.98
N ASP A 171 -33.78 -34.42 20.04
CA ASP A 171 -32.87 -34.74 21.13
C ASP A 171 -32.55 -33.46 21.93
N ARG A 172 -32.85 -33.47 23.23
CA ARG A 172 -32.65 -32.37 24.16
C ARG A 172 -31.62 -32.72 25.21
N VAL A 173 -30.51 -31.97 25.23
CA VAL A 173 -29.36 -32.24 26.10
C VAL A 173 -29.22 -31.17 27.17
N PHE A 174 -29.56 -31.49 28.41
CA PHE A 174 -29.25 -30.72 29.62
C PHE A 174 -28.13 -31.37 30.43
N GLY A 175 -27.81 -32.63 30.15
CA GLY A 175 -26.72 -33.43 30.72
C GLY A 175 -25.55 -33.55 29.75
N THR A 176 -25.01 -34.77 29.61
CA THR A 176 -23.86 -35.05 28.73
C THR A 176 -24.27 -36.04 27.63
N ALA A 177 -24.03 -35.64 26.36
CA ALA A 177 -24.20 -36.47 25.19
C ALA A 177 -22.85 -36.68 24.49
N ASN A 178 -22.44 -37.94 24.33
CA ASN A 178 -21.19 -38.29 23.65
C ASN A 178 -21.50 -39.02 22.33
N ASP A 179 -20.69 -38.76 21.29
CA ASP A 179 -20.70 -39.47 20.01
C ASP A 179 -22.11 -39.50 19.34
N THR A 180 -22.91 -38.44 19.51
CA THR A 180 -24.23 -38.35 18.88
C THR A 180 -24.11 -38.15 17.38
N THR A 181 -24.84 -38.97 16.59
CA THR A 181 -24.98 -38.79 15.14
C THR A 181 -26.35 -38.20 14.80
N VAL A 182 -26.41 -37.03 14.21
CA VAL A 182 -27.66 -36.34 13.81
C VAL A 182 -27.89 -36.48 12.31
N ASN A 183 -28.84 -37.35 11.93
CA ASN A 183 -29.22 -37.64 10.56
C ASN A 183 -30.64 -37.14 10.29
N GLY A 184 -30.83 -35.88 9.89
CA GLY A 184 -32.14 -35.33 9.56
C GLY A 184 -33.05 -34.96 10.74
N GLY A 185 -32.57 -35.03 11.99
CA GLY A 185 -33.26 -34.58 13.19
C GLY A 185 -32.66 -33.34 13.81
N VAL A 186 -33.09 -32.99 15.00
CA VAL A 186 -32.61 -31.81 15.75
C VAL A 186 -32.07 -32.24 17.11
N GLN A 187 -30.82 -31.92 17.38
CA GLN A 187 -30.23 -31.95 18.72
C GLN A 187 -30.11 -30.51 19.26
N THR A 188 -30.64 -30.31 20.49
CA THR A 188 -30.52 -29.00 21.17
C THR A 188 -29.74 -29.15 22.46
N ILE A 189 -28.60 -28.51 22.56
CA ILE A 189 -27.76 -28.45 23.76
C ILE A 189 -28.20 -27.23 24.56
N PHE A 190 -28.82 -27.42 25.70
CA PHE A 190 -29.30 -26.33 26.57
C PHE A 190 -28.18 -25.82 27.49
N GLY A 191 -28.40 -24.65 28.13
CA GLY A 191 -27.43 -24.10 29.09
C GLY A 191 -27.10 -25.12 30.19
N GLY A 192 -25.80 -25.38 30.38
CA GLY A 192 -25.27 -26.41 31.28
C GLY A 192 -25.11 -27.81 30.63
N GLY A 193 -25.78 -28.08 29.50
CA GLY A 193 -25.59 -29.33 28.75
C GLY A 193 -24.28 -29.33 27.96
N VAL A 194 -23.70 -30.51 27.76
CA VAL A 194 -22.45 -30.75 27.04
C VAL A 194 -22.65 -31.82 25.97
N ALA A 195 -22.17 -31.57 24.75
CA ALA A 195 -22.11 -32.60 23.72
C ALA A 195 -20.68 -32.74 23.19
N ASN A 196 -20.15 -33.96 23.17
CA ASN A 196 -18.78 -34.26 22.76
C ASN A 196 -18.80 -35.18 21.52
N SER A 197 -17.84 -34.92 20.60
CA SER A 197 -17.53 -35.79 19.43
C SER A 197 -18.75 -36.11 18.55
N GLY A 198 -19.72 -35.21 18.47
CA GLY A 198 -20.92 -35.40 17.67
C GLY A 198 -20.66 -35.29 16.16
N THR A 199 -21.52 -35.96 15.36
CA THR A 199 -21.48 -35.85 13.88
C THR A 199 -22.86 -35.39 13.39
N ILE A 200 -22.88 -34.30 12.63
CA ILE A 200 -24.07 -33.71 12.02
C ILE A 200 -24.02 -33.97 10.51
N ASN A 201 -24.87 -34.85 10.04
CA ASN A 201 -24.94 -35.22 8.63
C ASN A 201 -26.01 -34.39 7.89
N SER A 202 -26.13 -34.62 6.57
CA SER A 202 -27.10 -33.95 5.71
C SER A 202 -28.52 -33.99 6.28
N GLY A 203 -29.16 -32.82 6.39
CA GLY A 203 -30.50 -32.66 6.98
C GLY A 203 -30.51 -32.64 8.51
N GLY A 204 -29.39 -32.96 9.17
CA GLY A 204 -29.25 -32.83 10.62
C GLY A 204 -29.04 -31.41 11.08
N SER A 205 -29.56 -31.05 12.26
CA SER A 205 -29.38 -29.74 12.87
C SER A 205 -28.99 -29.85 14.34
N GLN A 206 -28.00 -29.07 14.75
CA GLN A 206 -27.64 -28.94 16.16
C GLN A 206 -27.77 -27.47 16.59
N VAL A 207 -28.48 -27.20 17.68
CA VAL A 207 -28.61 -25.88 18.30
C VAL A 207 -27.87 -25.87 19.63
N VAL A 208 -26.92 -24.97 19.80
CA VAL A 208 -26.01 -24.92 20.94
C VAL A 208 -26.31 -23.69 21.79
N ASN A 209 -26.94 -23.86 22.94
CA ASN A 209 -27.06 -22.88 24.03
C ASN A 209 -26.17 -23.25 25.22
N GLY A 210 -25.57 -24.45 25.20
CA GLY A 210 -24.60 -24.97 26.16
C GLY A 210 -23.20 -25.05 25.57
N THR A 211 -22.56 -26.21 25.76
CA THR A 211 -21.16 -26.38 25.28
C THR A 211 -21.06 -27.60 24.36
N THR A 212 -20.28 -27.45 23.27
CA THR A 212 -19.94 -28.59 22.40
C THR A 212 -18.44 -28.66 22.14
N HIS A 213 -17.91 -29.89 22.03
CA HIS A 213 -16.53 -30.18 21.73
C HIS A 213 -16.42 -31.14 20.53
N ASP A 214 -15.48 -30.89 19.63
CA ASP A 214 -15.05 -31.79 18.54
C ASP A 214 -16.22 -32.29 17.66
N VAL A 215 -17.13 -31.38 17.30
CA VAL A 215 -18.30 -31.72 16.47
C VAL A 215 -17.88 -31.70 14.98
N THR A 216 -18.19 -32.77 14.25
CA THR A 216 -18.05 -32.84 12.81
C THR A 216 -19.35 -32.43 12.11
N ILE A 217 -19.29 -31.44 11.21
CA ILE A 217 -20.45 -30.94 10.46
C ILE A 217 -20.21 -31.26 8.97
N ASN A 218 -20.88 -32.31 8.52
CA ASN A 218 -20.76 -32.77 7.15
C ASN A 218 -21.64 -31.96 6.18
N SER A 219 -21.43 -32.13 4.88
CA SER A 219 -22.22 -31.48 3.85
C SER A 219 -23.71 -31.60 4.08
N GLY A 220 -24.43 -30.47 4.06
CA GLY A 220 -25.86 -30.39 4.35
C GLY A 220 -26.26 -30.49 5.84
N GLY A 221 -25.29 -30.66 6.74
CA GLY A 221 -25.48 -30.54 8.19
C GLY A 221 -25.34 -29.08 8.64
N THR A 222 -26.07 -28.71 9.72
CA THR A 222 -26.05 -27.34 10.26
C THR A 222 -25.84 -27.33 11.77
N GLN A 223 -24.96 -26.46 12.25
CA GLN A 223 -24.78 -26.14 13.66
C GLN A 223 -25.04 -24.65 13.90
N THR A 224 -25.90 -24.33 14.84
CA THR A 224 -26.20 -22.94 15.22
C THR A 224 -25.81 -22.73 16.69
N ILE A 225 -24.82 -21.87 16.92
CA ILE A 225 -24.40 -21.45 18.25
C ILE A 225 -25.21 -20.21 18.62
N ALA A 226 -26.09 -20.35 19.60
CA ALA A 226 -26.94 -19.27 20.08
C ALA A 226 -26.25 -18.44 21.17
N GLY A 227 -26.90 -17.42 21.68
CA GLY A 227 -26.34 -16.53 22.71
C GLY A 227 -26.00 -17.31 23.99
N GLY A 228 -24.76 -17.22 24.45
CA GLY A 228 -24.21 -17.97 25.58
C GLY A 228 -23.71 -19.37 25.24
N GLY A 229 -24.00 -19.89 24.04
CA GLY A 229 -23.47 -21.18 23.57
C GLY A 229 -21.99 -21.10 23.21
N THR A 230 -21.27 -22.17 23.47
CA THR A 230 -19.83 -22.27 23.12
C THR A 230 -19.56 -23.57 22.35
N THR A 231 -18.68 -23.49 21.37
CA THR A 231 -18.17 -24.66 20.65
C THR A 231 -16.65 -24.59 20.51
N SER A 232 -15.99 -25.74 20.61
CA SER A 232 -14.55 -25.84 20.37
C SER A 232 -14.24 -27.06 19.50
N GLY A 233 -13.18 -26.95 18.67
CA GLY A 233 -12.67 -28.05 17.86
C GLY A 233 -13.60 -28.49 16.72
N SER A 234 -14.59 -27.69 16.32
CA SER A 234 -15.55 -28.12 15.27
C SER A 234 -14.85 -28.34 13.93
N LEU A 235 -15.09 -29.48 13.30
CA LEU A 235 -14.64 -29.79 11.94
C LEU A 235 -15.81 -29.60 10.95
N ILE A 236 -15.75 -28.53 10.15
CA ILE A 236 -16.81 -28.16 9.19
C ILE A 236 -16.40 -28.67 7.81
N TYR A 237 -16.92 -29.83 7.42
CA TYR A 237 -16.60 -30.54 6.19
C TYR A 237 -17.74 -30.39 5.18
N GLY A 238 -17.83 -29.26 4.52
CA GLY A 238 -18.92 -28.93 3.59
C GLY A 238 -20.24 -28.57 4.25
N GLY A 239 -20.33 -28.58 5.57
CA GLY A 239 -21.48 -28.13 6.34
C GLY A 239 -21.47 -26.64 6.66
N GLN A 240 -22.45 -26.20 7.48
CA GLN A 240 -22.54 -24.79 7.87
C GLN A 240 -22.58 -24.67 9.41
N GLN A 241 -21.75 -23.78 9.93
CA GLN A 241 -21.78 -23.34 11.32
C GLN A 241 -22.19 -21.87 11.37
N THR A 242 -23.21 -21.53 12.10
CA THR A 242 -23.70 -20.17 12.31
C THR A 242 -23.50 -19.78 13.77
N VAL A 243 -22.73 -18.75 14.03
CA VAL A 243 -22.53 -18.20 15.38
C VAL A 243 -23.34 -16.92 15.50
N ASN A 244 -24.31 -16.94 16.39
CA ASN A 244 -25.18 -15.80 16.63
C ASN A 244 -24.65 -14.92 17.78
N SER A 245 -25.31 -13.79 18.00
CA SER A 245 -24.94 -12.82 19.03
C SER A 245 -24.71 -13.48 20.39
N GLY A 246 -23.57 -13.24 21.01
CA GLY A 246 -23.17 -13.82 22.29
C GLY A 246 -22.71 -15.30 22.23
N GLY A 247 -22.76 -15.93 21.05
CA GLY A 247 -22.16 -17.23 20.80
C GLY A 247 -20.66 -17.15 20.54
N THR A 248 -19.92 -18.21 20.88
CA THR A 248 -18.49 -18.30 20.71
C THR A 248 -18.07 -19.60 20.05
N ALA A 249 -17.22 -19.52 19.01
CA ALA A 249 -16.60 -20.68 18.37
C ALA A 249 -15.06 -20.59 18.47
N THR A 250 -14.42 -21.66 18.93
CA THR A 250 -12.96 -21.71 19.06
C THR A 250 -12.38 -22.90 18.29
N SER A 251 -11.19 -22.71 17.71
CA SER A 251 -10.42 -23.77 17.05
C SER A 251 -11.20 -24.55 15.98
N SER A 252 -12.12 -23.91 15.26
CA SER A 252 -12.86 -24.56 14.18
C SER A 252 -11.94 -24.76 12.96
N ILE A 253 -12.04 -25.93 12.31
CA ILE A 253 -11.36 -26.24 11.04
C ILE A 253 -12.42 -26.29 9.94
N ILE A 254 -12.26 -25.44 8.92
CA ILE A 254 -13.24 -25.32 7.84
C ILE A 254 -12.62 -25.79 6.53
N ASN A 255 -13.18 -26.86 6.00
CA ASN A 255 -12.64 -27.55 4.83
C ASN A 255 -13.76 -27.87 3.82
N SER A 256 -13.41 -28.35 2.62
CA SER A 256 -14.34 -28.84 1.61
C SER A 256 -15.54 -27.93 1.34
N ALA A 257 -15.30 -26.62 1.18
CA ALA A 257 -16.33 -25.60 1.00
C ALA A 257 -17.30 -25.40 2.20
N GLY A 258 -16.93 -25.88 3.39
CA GLY A 258 -17.66 -25.58 4.63
C GLY A 258 -17.73 -24.08 4.91
N ILE A 259 -18.76 -23.66 5.64
CA ILE A 259 -19.03 -22.25 5.90
C ILE A 259 -19.14 -22.01 7.38
N GLN A 260 -18.49 -20.96 7.88
CA GLN A 260 -18.72 -20.40 9.20
C GLN A 260 -19.23 -18.97 9.07
N ASP A 261 -20.44 -18.71 9.52
CA ASP A 261 -21.07 -17.39 9.54
C ASP A 261 -21.03 -16.81 10.95
N LEU A 262 -20.37 -15.69 11.14
CA LEU A 262 -20.36 -14.92 12.38
C LEU A 262 -21.33 -13.76 12.24
N ASN A 263 -22.46 -13.84 12.93
CA ASN A 263 -23.47 -12.79 12.95
C ASN A 263 -23.11 -11.69 13.98
N SER A 264 -23.82 -10.57 13.94
CA SER A 264 -23.57 -9.46 14.87
C SER A 264 -23.49 -9.91 16.33
N GLY A 265 -22.43 -9.50 17.03
CA GLY A 265 -22.17 -9.89 18.41
C GLY A 265 -21.59 -11.32 18.60
N ALA A 266 -21.29 -12.03 17.51
CA ALA A 266 -20.62 -13.33 17.55
C ALA A 266 -19.10 -13.19 17.65
N ALA A 267 -18.46 -14.21 18.25
CA ALA A 267 -17.01 -14.29 18.33
C ALA A 267 -16.48 -15.65 17.82
N ALA A 268 -15.39 -15.63 17.04
CA ALA A 268 -14.61 -16.82 16.73
C ALA A 268 -13.13 -16.60 16.96
N SER A 269 -12.41 -17.64 17.39
CA SER A 269 -10.95 -17.56 17.55
C SER A 269 -10.26 -18.86 17.14
N GLY A 270 -9.03 -18.74 16.60
CA GLY A 270 -8.23 -19.91 16.20
C GLY A 270 -8.82 -20.69 15.02
N THR A 271 -9.67 -20.09 14.19
CA THR A 271 -10.28 -20.76 13.04
C THR A 271 -9.24 -21.04 11.96
N THR A 272 -9.20 -22.26 11.42
CA THR A 272 -8.36 -22.63 10.28
C THR A 272 -9.21 -22.85 9.03
N LEU A 273 -8.94 -22.08 7.95
CA LEU A 273 -9.59 -22.18 6.65
C LEU A 273 -8.64 -22.86 5.66
N THR A 274 -8.92 -24.10 5.26
CA THR A 274 -8.10 -24.81 4.25
C THR A 274 -8.69 -24.68 2.84
N SER A 275 -9.99 -24.84 2.72
CA SER A 275 -10.77 -24.65 1.48
C SER A 275 -12.20 -24.21 1.77
N GLY A 276 -12.43 -23.66 2.94
CA GLY A 276 -13.72 -23.18 3.40
C GLY A 276 -13.80 -21.66 3.47
N VAL A 277 -14.95 -21.17 3.94
CA VAL A 277 -15.28 -19.75 4.01
C VAL A 277 -15.66 -19.36 5.42
N GLN A 278 -15.07 -18.28 5.93
CA GLN A 278 -15.52 -17.59 7.14
C GLN A 278 -16.07 -16.22 6.77
N ARG A 279 -17.26 -15.88 7.22
CA ARG A 279 -17.90 -14.58 7.02
C ARG A 279 -18.05 -13.86 8.34
N VAL A 280 -17.45 -12.69 8.46
CA VAL A 280 -17.48 -11.85 9.66
C VAL A 280 -18.41 -10.67 9.39
N SER A 281 -19.63 -10.74 9.91
CA SER A 281 -20.66 -9.71 9.70
C SER A 281 -20.41 -8.47 10.58
N SER A 282 -21.18 -7.42 10.35
CA SER A 282 -21.15 -6.20 11.18
C SER A 282 -21.37 -6.54 12.66
N GLY A 283 -20.48 -6.01 13.52
CA GLY A 283 -20.50 -6.27 14.97
C GLY A 283 -19.97 -7.65 15.40
N ALA A 284 -19.52 -8.49 14.46
CA ALA A 284 -18.86 -9.75 14.77
C ALA A 284 -17.34 -9.60 14.84
N SER A 285 -16.68 -10.51 15.56
CA SER A 285 -15.23 -10.55 15.72
C SER A 285 -14.66 -11.93 15.39
N ALA A 286 -13.60 -11.96 14.56
CA ALA A 286 -12.76 -13.12 14.36
C ALA A 286 -11.33 -12.81 14.79
N SER A 287 -10.67 -13.73 15.49
CA SER A 287 -9.27 -13.57 15.90
C SER A 287 -8.45 -14.81 15.62
N GLN A 288 -7.15 -14.61 15.34
CA GLN A 288 -6.19 -15.70 15.10
C GLN A 288 -6.66 -16.70 14.02
N THR A 289 -7.30 -16.16 12.96
CA THR A 289 -7.72 -16.99 11.83
C THR A 289 -6.51 -17.34 10.96
N THR A 290 -6.32 -18.62 10.65
CA THR A 290 -5.34 -19.11 9.69
C THR A 290 -6.01 -19.43 8.37
N ILE A 291 -5.62 -18.76 7.28
CA ILE A 291 -6.15 -18.95 5.95
C ILE A 291 -5.06 -19.56 5.07
N ASN A 292 -5.24 -20.79 4.66
CA ASN A 292 -4.31 -21.50 3.78
C ASN A 292 -5.04 -22.19 2.63
N GLY A 293 -4.31 -22.72 1.65
CA GLY A 293 -4.90 -23.36 0.48
C GLY A 293 -5.87 -22.42 -0.27
N ALA A 294 -7.10 -22.88 -0.46
CA ALA A 294 -8.18 -22.11 -1.10
C ALA A 294 -9.13 -21.44 -0.09
N GLY A 295 -8.75 -21.35 1.19
CA GLY A 295 -9.55 -20.72 2.24
C GLY A 295 -9.80 -19.23 1.98
N THR A 296 -11.00 -18.75 2.36
CA THR A 296 -11.37 -17.34 2.18
C THR A 296 -12.06 -16.81 3.44
N GLN A 297 -11.60 -15.64 3.91
CA GLN A 297 -12.28 -14.87 4.96
C GLN A 297 -12.84 -13.58 4.37
N TYR A 298 -14.12 -13.33 4.59
CA TYR A 298 -14.80 -12.08 4.27
C TYR A 298 -15.07 -11.30 5.55
N VAL A 299 -14.49 -10.11 5.66
CA VAL A 299 -14.76 -9.16 6.75
C VAL A 299 -15.66 -8.06 6.19
N TYR A 300 -16.96 -8.17 6.47
CA TYR A 300 -17.94 -7.20 5.99
C TYR A 300 -17.88 -5.89 6.76
N ALA A 301 -18.49 -4.83 6.23
CA ALA A 301 -18.56 -3.54 6.89
C ALA A 301 -19.04 -3.66 8.34
N GLY A 302 -18.28 -3.09 9.28
CA GLY A 302 -18.53 -3.20 10.71
C GLY A 302 -18.08 -4.51 11.36
N GLY A 303 -17.61 -5.51 10.59
CA GLY A 303 -16.95 -6.71 11.11
C GLY A 303 -15.47 -6.46 11.43
N VAL A 304 -14.91 -7.22 12.36
CA VAL A 304 -13.51 -7.08 12.80
C VAL A 304 -12.77 -8.41 12.70
N ALA A 305 -11.59 -8.41 12.08
CA ALA A 305 -10.66 -9.53 12.08
C ALA A 305 -9.31 -9.10 12.67
N ASN A 306 -8.80 -9.85 13.64
CA ASN A 306 -7.52 -9.59 14.29
C ASN A 306 -6.57 -10.78 14.09
N ASP A 307 -5.27 -10.48 13.94
CA ASP A 307 -4.18 -11.46 13.92
C ASP A 307 -4.41 -12.59 12.90
N THR A 308 -4.91 -12.24 11.70
CA THR A 308 -5.17 -13.21 10.63
C THR A 308 -3.87 -13.58 9.92
N SER A 309 -3.56 -14.87 9.81
CA SER A 309 -2.45 -15.39 8.98
C SER A 309 -3.01 -15.84 7.63
N VAL A 310 -2.54 -15.23 6.54
CA VAL A 310 -2.98 -15.52 5.17
C VAL A 310 -1.82 -16.11 4.38
N THR A 311 -1.83 -17.43 4.25
CA THR A 311 -0.80 -18.18 3.51
C THR A 311 -1.47 -18.90 2.35
N SER A 312 -1.28 -18.47 1.13
CA SER A 312 -1.90 -18.99 -0.10
C SER A 312 -3.43 -18.92 -0.18
N GLY A 313 -4.09 -18.23 0.74
CA GLY A 313 -5.55 -17.99 0.75
C GLY A 313 -5.88 -16.51 0.54
N ILE A 314 -7.16 -16.16 0.80
CA ILE A 314 -7.68 -14.81 0.55
C ILE A 314 -8.36 -14.26 1.81
N GLN A 315 -8.01 -13.02 2.17
CA GLN A 315 -8.77 -12.20 3.09
C GLN A 315 -9.33 -10.98 2.35
N THR A 316 -10.64 -10.79 2.39
CA THR A 316 -11.32 -9.63 1.79
C THR A 316 -11.89 -8.75 2.89
N VAL A 317 -11.51 -7.50 2.94
CA VAL A 317 -11.82 -6.58 4.04
C VAL A 317 -12.63 -5.40 3.52
N ALA A 318 -13.89 -5.34 3.91
CA ALA A 318 -14.77 -4.18 3.80
C ALA A 318 -15.07 -3.57 5.20
N GLY A 319 -14.70 -4.28 6.27
CA GLY A 319 -14.72 -3.84 7.67
C GLY A 319 -13.33 -3.45 8.16
N SER A 320 -12.90 -4.03 9.29
CA SER A 320 -11.57 -3.79 9.88
C SER A 320 -10.75 -5.07 9.99
N ALA A 321 -9.47 -5.03 9.59
CA ALA A 321 -8.54 -6.12 9.86
C ALA A 321 -7.24 -5.56 10.46
N ASN A 322 -6.82 -6.11 11.59
CA ASN A 322 -5.63 -5.67 12.31
C ASN A 322 -4.61 -6.80 12.39
N ASN A 323 -3.32 -6.43 12.27
CA ASN A 323 -2.16 -7.31 12.42
C ASN A 323 -2.22 -8.55 11.51
N ALA A 324 -2.72 -8.42 10.28
CA ALA A 324 -2.72 -9.53 9.35
C ALA A 324 -1.28 -9.84 8.88
N ASN A 325 -0.93 -11.13 8.79
CA ASN A 325 0.32 -11.59 8.21
C ASN A 325 0.04 -12.27 6.86
N VAL A 326 0.48 -11.66 5.75
CA VAL A 326 0.20 -12.10 4.37
C VAL A 326 1.49 -12.59 3.73
N SER A 327 1.56 -13.86 3.38
CA SER A 327 2.79 -14.49 2.88
C SER A 327 2.53 -15.60 1.87
N SER A 328 3.56 -16.05 1.19
CA SER A 328 3.57 -17.31 0.39
C SER A 328 2.40 -17.48 -0.59
N GLY A 329 2.03 -16.41 -1.31
CA GLY A 329 0.88 -16.43 -2.24
C GLY A 329 -0.43 -15.97 -1.63
N GLY A 330 -0.47 -15.72 -0.33
CA GLY A 330 -1.62 -15.13 0.37
C GLY A 330 -1.97 -13.74 -0.17
N ARG A 331 -3.25 -13.41 -0.15
CA ARG A 331 -3.77 -12.15 -0.67
C ARG A 331 -4.71 -11.49 0.31
N GLN A 332 -4.50 -10.21 0.57
CA GLN A 332 -5.44 -9.38 1.33
C GLN A 332 -5.97 -8.27 0.42
N TYR A 333 -7.27 -8.20 0.24
CA TYR A 333 -7.96 -7.15 -0.51
C TYR A 333 -8.65 -6.20 0.45
N VAL A 334 -8.24 -4.94 0.47
CA VAL A 334 -8.88 -3.88 1.26
C VAL A 334 -9.82 -3.14 0.33
N ASN A 335 -11.10 -3.48 0.40
CA ASN A 335 -12.12 -2.91 -0.47
C ASN A 335 -12.56 -1.52 0.00
N SER A 336 -13.40 -0.85 -0.79
CA SER A 336 -13.98 0.44 -0.43
C SER A 336 -14.66 0.38 0.95
N GLY A 337 -14.34 1.34 1.82
CA GLY A 337 -14.76 1.39 3.22
C GLY A 337 -13.96 0.51 4.18
N GLY A 338 -13.20 -0.47 3.65
CA GLY A 338 -12.35 -1.35 4.45
C GLY A 338 -11.13 -0.63 5.01
N ARG A 339 -10.71 -1.05 6.21
CA ARG A 339 -9.54 -0.52 6.91
C ARG A 339 -8.64 -1.66 7.40
N THR A 340 -7.35 -1.54 7.17
CA THR A 340 -6.36 -2.46 7.74
C THR A 340 -5.31 -1.69 8.52
N SER A 341 -4.79 -2.30 9.57
CA SER A 341 -3.71 -1.71 10.37
C SER A 341 -2.69 -2.76 10.75
N GLY A 342 -1.40 -2.40 10.66
CA GLY A 342 -0.31 -3.29 11.07
C GLY A 342 -0.16 -4.55 10.22
N THR A 343 -0.62 -4.54 8.96
CA THR A 343 -0.45 -5.70 8.07
C THR A 343 1.04 -5.91 7.76
N ILE A 344 1.51 -7.13 7.91
CA ILE A 344 2.85 -7.56 7.49
C ILE A 344 2.69 -8.34 6.18
N VAL A 345 3.33 -7.86 5.11
CA VAL A 345 3.33 -8.50 3.79
C VAL A 345 4.72 -9.06 3.54
N SER A 346 4.87 -10.36 3.72
CA SER A 346 6.14 -11.05 3.55
C SER A 346 6.30 -11.63 2.14
N SER A 347 7.39 -12.32 1.90
CA SER A 347 7.70 -12.93 0.59
C SER A 347 6.51 -13.66 -0.03
N GLY A 348 6.16 -13.30 -1.24
CA GLY A 348 5.05 -13.86 -2.01
C GLY A 348 3.66 -13.39 -1.57
N GLY A 349 3.55 -12.59 -0.53
CA GLY A 349 2.29 -11.98 -0.08
C GLY A 349 1.91 -10.76 -0.92
N LEU A 350 0.63 -10.51 -1.06
CA LEU A 350 0.07 -9.33 -1.74
C LEU A 350 -1.03 -8.68 -0.90
N GLN A 351 -0.86 -7.40 -0.59
CA GLN A 351 -1.95 -6.54 -0.13
C GLN A 351 -2.39 -5.61 -1.27
N THR A 352 -3.67 -5.59 -1.59
CA THR A 352 -4.26 -4.65 -2.57
C THR A 352 -5.22 -3.73 -1.86
N VAL A 353 -4.94 -2.44 -1.89
CA VAL A 353 -5.81 -1.39 -1.33
C VAL A 353 -6.61 -0.81 -2.48
N SER A 354 -7.87 -1.17 -2.59
CA SER A 354 -8.79 -0.71 -3.64
C SER A 354 -9.20 0.75 -3.41
N ALA A 355 -9.75 1.40 -4.42
CA ALA A 355 -10.31 2.75 -4.29
C ALA A 355 -11.30 2.81 -3.12
N GLY A 356 -11.14 3.81 -2.23
CA GLY A 356 -11.94 3.96 -1.01
C GLY A 356 -11.53 3.03 0.15
N GLY A 357 -10.58 2.12 -0.04
CA GLY A 357 -9.93 1.35 1.03
C GLY A 357 -8.76 2.10 1.64
N ILE A 358 -8.44 1.82 2.91
CA ILE A 358 -7.34 2.46 3.63
C ILE A 358 -6.49 1.40 4.34
N ALA A 359 -5.17 1.46 4.15
CA ALA A 359 -4.21 0.64 4.86
C ALA A 359 -3.28 1.51 5.72
N TYR A 360 -3.18 1.20 7.01
CA TYR A 360 -2.30 1.87 7.96
C TYR A 360 -1.12 0.97 8.34
N ASN A 361 0.07 1.55 8.45
CA ASN A 361 1.26 0.92 9.02
C ASN A 361 1.57 -0.47 8.41
N THR A 362 1.44 -0.59 7.10
CA THR A 362 1.81 -1.83 6.41
C THR A 362 3.34 -1.97 6.38
N VAL A 363 3.84 -3.14 6.74
CA VAL A 363 5.25 -3.49 6.60
C VAL A 363 5.39 -4.50 5.49
N ALA A 364 6.05 -4.13 4.39
CA ALA A 364 6.31 -5.03 3.28
C ALA A 364 7.81 -5.41 3.22
N GLY A 365 8.08 -6.69 3.05
CA GLY A 365 9.43 -7.23 2.93
C GLY A 365 9.42 -8.56 2.18
N GLY A 366 10.60 -9.05 1.78
CA GLY A 366 10.71 -10.29 1.02
C GLY A 366 12.17 -10.71 0.89
N VAL A 367 12.48 -11.45 -0.17
CA VAL A 367 13.86 -11.81 -0.50
C VAL A 367 14.52 -10.64 -1.22
N ALA A 368 15.68 -10.20 -0.74
CA ALA A 368 16.43 -9.08 -1.32
C ALA A 368 16.76 -9.33 -2.80
N GLY A 369 16.55 -8.31 -3.65
CA GLY A 369 16.85 -8.39 -5.08
C GLY A 369 15.89 -9.22 -5.91
N SER A 370 14.85 -9.80 -5.31
CA SER A 370 13.86 -10.60 -6.03
C SER A 370 12.90 -9.73 -6.87
N THR A 371 12.38 -10.33 -7.94
CA THR A 371 11.32 -9.76 -8.79
C THR A 371 10.11 -10.70 -8.78
N GLY A 372 8.90 -10.14 -8.88
CA GLY A 372 7.68 -10.94 -8.95
C GLY A 372 7.32 -11.63 -7.62
N GLY A 373 6.96 -12.91 -7.67
CA GLY A 373 6.32 -13.65 -6.57
C GLY A 373 7.11 -13.87 -5.27
N GLN A 374 8.34 -13.38 -5.18
CA GLN A 374 9.13 -13.44 -3.94
C GLN A 374 9.21 -12.11 -3.18
N ARG A 375 8.56 -11.08 -3.68
CA ARG A 375 8.42 -9.79 -3.00
C ARG A 375 7.23 -9.80 -2.05
N GLY A 376 7.35 -9.08 -0.94
CA GLY A 376 6.18 -8.61 -0.20
C GLY A 376 5.62 -7.38 -0.89
N GLN A 377 4.42 -7.46 -1.46
CA GLN A 377 3.89 -6.41 -2.32
C GLN A 377 2.66 -5.72 -1.73
N GLN A 378 2.64 -4.39 -1.80
CA GLN A 378 1.45 -3.58 -1.58
C GLN A 378 1.09 -2.82 -2.86
N SER A 379 -0.12 -3.03 -3.37
CA SER A 379 -0.69 -2.31 -4.52
C SER A 379 -1.74 -1.33 -4.04
N VAL A 380 -1.53 -0.03 -4.29
CA VAL A 380 -2.36 1.04 -3.73
C VAL A 380 -3.16 1.72 -4.84
N TYR A 381 -4.46 1.49 -4.87
CA TYR A 381 -5.46 2.19 -5.67
C TYR A 381 -6.32 3.13 -4.80
N GLY A 382 -6.31 2.92 -3.49
CA GLY A 382 -6.93 3.74 -2.45
C GLY A 382 -5.89 4.55 -1.69
N THR A 383 -5.89 4.44 -0.34
CA THR A 383 -4.95 5.18 0.52
C THR A 383 -4.09 4.23 1.36
N ALA A 384 -2.78 4.47 1.37
CA ALA A 384 -1.83 3.83 2.27
C ALA A 384 -1.15 4.88 3.14
N GLU A 385 -1.08 4.65 4.46
CA GLU A 385 -0.44 5.54 5.42
C GLU A 385 0.57 4.79 6.28
N GLY A 386 1.76 5.37 6.44
CA GLY A 386 2.80 4.83 7.30
C GLY A 386 3.41 3.52 6.80
N THR A 387 3.44 3.27 5.48
CA THR A 387 4.02 2.04 4.94
C THR A 387 5.53 1.99 5.15
N THR A 388 6.05 0.84 5.59
CA THR A 388 7.49 0.57 5.67
C THR A 388 7.87 -0.52 4.66
N LEU A 389 8.79 -0.19 3.76
CA LEU A 389 9.32 -1.12 2.76
C LEU A 389 10.72 -1.55 3.17
N ASN A 390 10.85 -2.79 3.60
CA ASN A 390 12.14 -3.41 3.91
C ASN A 390 12.70 -4.14 2.69
N SER A 391 13.85 -4.78 2.84
CA SER A 391 14.48 -5.55 1.75
C SER A 391 13.48 -6.50 1.07
N GLY A 392 13.38 -6.42 -0.26
CA GLY A 392 12.41 -7.17 -1.06
C GLY A 392 10.96 -6.70 -0.92
N GLY A 393 10.69 -5.62 -0.17
CA GLY A 393 9.38 -4.97 -0.11
C GLY A 393 9.14 -4.07 -1.31
N TYR A 394 7.95 -4.12 -1.87
CA TYR A 394 7.56 -3.32 -3.02
C TYR A 394 6.18 -2.69 -2.83
N GLN A 395 6.11 -1.38 -2.95
CA GLN A 395 4.85 -0.65 -3.01
C GLN A 395 4.67 -0.06 -4.40
N VAL A 396 3.52 -0.29 -5.04
CA VAL A 396 3.14 0.41 -6.26
C VAL A 396 1.91 1.28 -5.99
N ILE A 397 2.04 2.56 -6.25
CA ILE A 397 0.95 3.54 -6.13
C ILE A 397 0.38 3.73 -7.52
N ALA A 398 -0.81 3.21 -7.77
CA ALA A 398 -1.52 3.34 -9.03
C ALA A 398 -2.00 4.78 -9.26
N SER A 399 -2.47 5.11 -10.44
CA SER A 399 -2.85 6.49 -10.82
C SER A 399 -3.91 7.14 -9.92
N SER A 400 -4.80 6.34 -9.31
CA SER A 400 -5.78 6.81 -8.33
C SER A 400 -5.31 6.71 -6.89
N GLY A 401 -4.17 6.06 -6.64
CA GLY A 401 -3.66 5.75 -5.32
C GLY A 401 -2.96 6.92 -4.65
N ILE A 402 -3.03 6.95 -3.33
CA ILE A 402 -2.33 7.91 -2.47
C ILE A 402 -1.53 7.14 -1.43
N ALA A 403 -0.24 7.43 -1.32
CA ALA A 403 0.60 6.93 -0.23
C ALA A 403 1.18 8.09 0.57
N ASN A 404 1.00 8.02 1.88
CA ASN A 404 1.48 9.01 2.83
C ASN A 404 2.51 8.41 3.78
N SER A 405 3.58 9.15 4.07
CA SER A 405 4.57 8.77 5.09
C SER A 405 5.17 7.37 4.87
N THR A 406 5.57 7.07 3.61
CA THR A 406 6.24 5.81 3.30
C THR A 406 7.72 5.88 3.69
N THR A 407 8.21 4.87 4.40
CA THR A 407 9.64 4.67 4.68
C THR A 407 10.18 3.56 3.79
N VAL A 408 11.17 3.88 2.95
CA VAL A 408 11.81 2.94 2.02
C VAL A 408 13.22 2.63 2.54
N ASN A 409 13.39 1.48 3.13
CA ASN A 409 14.67 0.99 3.66
C ASN A 409 15.51 0.30 2.57
N SER A 410 16.73 -0.09 2.93
CA SER A 410 17.64 -0.79 2.02
C SER A 410 16.98 -1.99 1.33
N GLY A 411 17.05 -2.03 0.00
CA GLY A 411 16.43 -3.06 -0.82
C GLY A 411 14.90 -3.00 -0.93
N GLY A 412 14.26 -1.99 -0.33
CA GLY A 412 12.87 -1.63 -0.55
C GLY A 412 12.70 -0.75 -1.79
N GLU A 413 11.54 -0.83 -2.44
CA GLU A 413 11.24 -0.06 -3.65
C GLU A 413 9.82 0.49 -3.64
N GLN A 414 9.65 1.80 -3.93
CA GLN A 414 8.36 2.44 -4.13
C GLN A 414 8.22 2.91 -5.58
N GLY A 415 7.24 2.42 -6.31
CA GLY A 415 6.85 2.87 -7.65
C GLY A 415 5.66 3.84 -7.57
N VAL A 416 5.82 5.04 -8.12
CA VAL A 416 4.82 6.11 -8.02
C VAL A 416 4.24 6.42 -9.40
N ILE A 417 2.96 6.09 -9.60
CA ILE A 417 2.17 6.48 -10.77
C ILE A 417 1.04 7.42 -10.32
N GLY A 418 0.61 7.31 -9.06
CA GLY A 418 -0.33 8.21 -8.38
C GLY A 418 0.39 9.28 -7.55
N ILE A 419 -0.01 9.43 -6.29
CA ILE A 419 0.51 10.47 -5.40
C ILE A 419 1.24 9.84 -4.21
N ALA A 420 2.50 10.24 -4.02
CA ALA A 420 3.29 9.94 -2.83
C ALA A 420 3.61 11.24 -2.08
N THR A 421 3.39 11.25 -0.75
CA THR A 421 3.74 12.41 0.08
C THR A 421 4.56 11.96 1.29
N ASN A 422 5.50 12.80 1.71
CA ASN A 422 6.33 12.58 2.90
C ASN A 422 7.08 11.23 2.86
N THR A 423 7.64 10.87 1.71
CA THR A 423 8.42 9.63 1.59
C THR A 423 9.83 9.83 2.15
N THR A 424 10.28 8.91 3.00
CA THR A 424 11.68 8.83 3.44
C THR A 424 12.36 7.65 2.76
N VAL A 425 13.41 7.93 1.99
CA VAL A 425 14.23 6.90 1.31
C VAL A 425 15.57 6.82 2.02
N ASN A 426 15.78 5.75 2.74
CA ASN A 426 17.02 5.47 3.46
C ASN A 426 18.08 4.84 2.55
N SER A 427 19.32 4.75 3.05
CA SER A 427 20.44 4.12 2.31
C SER A 427 20.03 2.80 1.65
N GLY A 428 20.28 2.67 0.34
CA GLY A 428 19.94 1.49 -0.46
C GLY A 428 18.46 1.33 -0.80
N GLY A 429 17.58 2.27 -0.42
CA GLY A 429 16.18 2.33 -0.82
C GLY A 429 15.98 3.03 -2.17
N LYS A 430 14.88 2.74 -2.85
CA LYS A 430 14.58 3.30 -4.18
C LYS A 430 13.15 3.83 -4.29
N GLN A 431 12.99 5.05 -4.84
CA GLN A 431 11.71 5.60 -5.28
C GLN A 431 11.76 5.85 -6.79
N ASP A 432 10.78 5.36 -7.55
CA ASP A 432 10.67 5.51 -9.00
C ASP A 432 9.36 6.21 -9.36
N ILE A 433 9.43 7.43 -9.89
CA ILE A 433 8.29 8.30 -10.21
C ILE A 433 8.13 8.36 -11.72
N ARG A 434 6.98 7.95 -12.24
CA ARG A 434 6.75 7.81 -13.69
C ARG A 434 5.27 7.95 -14.06
N ASN A 435 4.98 8.10 -15.36
CA ASN A 435 3.62 8.01 -15.90
C ASN A 435 2.61 8.93 -15.19
N SER A 436 2.90 10.21 -15.06
CA SER A 436 2.10 11.21 -14.34
C SER A 436 2.10 11.10 -12.81
N GLY A 437 2.93 10.23 -12.24
CA GLY A 437 3.13 10.13 -10.80
C GLY A 437 3.71 11.41 -10.21
N THR A 438 3.25 11.77 -9.01
CA THR A 438 3.75 12.93 -8.27
C THR A 438 4.26 12.49 -6.90
N ALA A 439 5.52 12.83 -6.59
CA ALA A 439 6.07 12.69 -5.25
C ALA A 439 6.35 14.06 -4.66
N SER A 440 5.89 14.32 -3.43
CA SER A 440 6.14 15.57 -2.72
C SER A 440 6.74 15.33 -1.34
N ASN A 441 7.59 16.26 -0.91
CA ASN A 441 8.28 16.20 0.38
C ASN A 441 9.05 14.88 0.58
N THR A 442 9.82 14.46 -0.44
CA THR A 442 10.66 13.27 -0.33
C THR A 442 12.00 13.62 0.30
N THR A 443 12.42 12.86 1.30
CA THR A 443 13.74 12.95 1.90
C THR A 443 14.55 11.70 1.56
N LEU A 444 15.70 11.90 0.89
CA LEU A 444 16.67 10.83 0.62
C LEU A 444 17.90 11.03 1.52
N SER A 445 18.30 9.99 2.22
CA SER A 445 19.46 10.06 3.12
C SER A 445 20.29 8.80 3.07
N GLY A 446 21.58 8.96 2.82
CA GLY A 446 22.57 7.89 2.82
C GLY A 446 22.91 7.36 1.42
N ALA A 447 24.09 6.76 1.33
CA ALA A 447 24.60 6.21 0.08
C ALA A 447 23.67 5.14 -0.49
N GLY A 448 23.41 5.20 -1.80
CA GLY A 448 22.50 4.28 -2.49
C GLY A 448 21.00 4.54 -2.24
N ALA A 449 20.63 5.60 -1.52
CA ALA A 449 19.26 6.12 -1.55
C ALA A 449 19.02 6.78 -2.91
N VAL A 450 18.06 6.29 -3.68
CA VAL A 450 17.86 6.71 -5.08
C VAL A 450 16.43 7.15 -5.33
N GLN A 451 16.28 8.32 -5.96
CA GLN A 451 15.01 8.74 -6.57
C GLN A 451 15.21 8.88 -8.08
N ILE A 452 14.36 8.25 -8.87
CA ILE A 452 14.35 8.35 -10.32
C ILE A 452 13.05 9.05 -10.72
N VAL A 453 13.17 10.14 -11.46
CA VAL A 453 12.02 10.88 -12.01
C VAL A 453 12.02 10.66 -13.51
N SER A 454 11.20 9.73 -13.98
CA SER A 454 11.11 9.33 -15.37
C SER A 454 10.04 10.13 -16.13
N SER A 455 9.88 9.84 -17.41
CA SER A 455 8.93 10.55 -18.28
C SER A 455 7.53 10.66 -17.67
N GLY A 456 7.02 11.87 -17.61
CA GLY A 456 5.74 12.24 -17.02
C GLY A 456 5.74 12.24 -15.48
N GLY A 457 6.82 11.84 -14.83
CA GLY A 457 6.96 11.91 -13.36
C GLY A 457 7.28 13.32 -12.88
N THR A 458 6.79 13.68 -11.71
CA THR A 458 7.05 14.99 -11.07
C THR A 458 7.50 14.77 -9.61
N ALA A 459 8.64 15.37 -9.23
CA ALA A 459 9.12 15.42 -7.86
C ALA A 459 9.09 16.86 -7.34
N ILE A 460 8.50 17.09 -6.17
CA ILE A 460 8.36 18.43 -5.58
C ILE A 460 8.93 18.41 -4.16
N SER A 461 9.76 19.40 -3.84
CA SER A 461 10.34 19.55 -2.49
C SER A 461 11.12 18.30 -2.04
N THR A 462 12.10 17.90 -2.87
CA THR A 462 12.98 16.78 -2.54
C THR A 462 14.22 17.26 -1.78
N THR A 463 14.58 16.62 -0.68
CA THR A 463 15.84 16.83 0.03
C THR A 463 16.75 15.62 -0.15
N LEU A 464 17.94 15.86 -0.70
CA LEU A 464 19.01 14.86 -0.88
C LEU A 464 20.13 15.12 0.11
N SER A 465 20.57 14.08 0.83
CA SER A 465 21.66 14.21 1.80
C SER A 465 22.52 12.96 1.88
N ALA A 466 23.72 13.11 2.45
CA ALA A 466 24.61 12.01 2.83
C ALA A 466 24.89 10.99 1.69
N GLY A 467 25.12 11.48 0.47
CA GLY A 467 25.48 10.63 -0.67
C GLY A 467 24.29 10.02 -1.41
N ALA A 468 23.09 10.56 -1.22
CA ALA A 468 21.88 10.16 -1.98
C ALA A 468 21.94 10.67 -3.43
N ASP A 469 21.22 10.00 -4.31
CA ASP A 469 21.16 10.31 -5.73
C ASP A 469 19.73 10.58 -6.23
N GLN A 470 19.52 11.66 -6.98
CA GLN A 470 18.32 11.90 -7.76
C GLN A 470 18.67 11.94 -9.25
N THR A 471 17.99 11.17 -10.06
CA THR A 471 18.11 11.20 -11.52
C THR A 471 16.80 11.68 -12.12
N VAL A 472 16.87 12.75 -12.92
CA VAL A 472 15.72 13.29 -13.66
C VAL A 472 15.94 12.95 -15.14
N SER A 473 15.24 11.96 -15.62
CA SER A 473 15.35 11.48 -17.00
C SER A 473 14.48 12.29 -17.95
N SER A 474 14.61 12.02 -19.25
CA SER A 474 13.83 12.72 -20.28
C SER A 474 12.33 12.72 -19.98
N GLY A 475 11.72 13.90 -20.00
CA GLY A 475 10.31 14.13 -19.66
C GLY A 475 9.97 14.05 -18.17
N GLY A 476 10.97 13.85 -17.31
CA GLY A 476 10.83 14.00 -15.86
C GLY A 476 10.98 15.46 -15.44
N VAL A 477 10.28 15.86 -14.39
CA VAL A 477 10.31 17.23 -13.85
C VAL A 477 10.56 17.19 -12.34
N THR A 478 11.45 18.08 -11.87
CA THR A 478 11.64 18.27 -10.43
C THR A 478 11.65 19.76 -10.07
N SER A 479 11.13 20.10 -8.90
CA SER A 479 11.15 21.45 -8.38
C SER A 479 11.47 21.50 -6.89
N HIS A 480 12.09 22.61 -6.44
CA HIS A 480 12.44 22.83 -5.03
C HIS A 480 13.31 21.70 -4.45
N THR A 481 14.34 21.28 -5.20
CA THR A 481 15.26 20.25 -4.75
C THR A 481 16.40 20.85 -3.92
N ASN A 482 16.62 20.34 -2.72
CA ASN A 482 17.75 20.71 -1.87
C ASN A 482 18.80 19.60 -1.88
N VAL A 483 20.00 19.87 -2.36
CA VAL A 483 21.10 18.92 -2.56
C VAL A 483 22.24 19.23 -1.59
N ILE A 484 22.42 18.40 -0.55
CA ILE A 484 23.37 18.61 0.53
C ILE A 484 24.30 17.37 0.62
N ASN A 485 25.55 17.50 0.23
CA ASN A 485 26.49 16.36 0.18
C ASN A 485 25.86 15.13 -0.54
N ALA A 486 25.31 15.38 -1.73
CA ALA A 486 24.50 14.45 -2.51
C ALA A 486 24.57 14.81 -4.00
N ASN A 487 23.96 14.03 -4.88
CA ASN A 487 23.99 14.27 -6.30
C ASN A 487 22.57 14.39 -6.90
N GLN A 488 22.40 15.38 -7.78
CA GLN A 488 21.26 15.47 -8.68
C GLN A 488 21.77 15.40 -10.13
N THR A 489 21.27 14.47 -10.92
CA THR A 489 21.61 14.34 -12.35
C THR A 489 20.39 14.65 -13.19
N ILE A 490 20.48 15.68 -14.01
CA ILE A 490 19.45 16.07 -14.97
C ILE A 490 19.89 15.60 -16.34
N GLU A 491 19.30 14.55 -16.82
CA GLU A 491 19.59 13.98 -18.13
C GLU A 491 18.97 14.83 -19.26
N ARG A 492 19.40 14.59 -20.48
CA ARG A 492 18.85 15.29 -21.66
C ARG A 492 17.33 15.12 -21.74
N GLY A 493 16.61 16.25 -21.84
CA GLY A 493 15.15 16.28 -21.84
C GLY A 493 14.50 16.19 -20.44
N GLY A 494 15.29 16.06 -19.38
CA GLY A 494 14.86 16.27 -18.01
C GLY A 494 14.86 17.75 -17.63
N SER A 495 14.02 18.15 -16.67
CA SER A 495 13.89 19.53 -16.20
C SER A 495 13.94 19.64 -14.69
N ALA A 496 14.72 20.61 -14.18
CA ALA A 496 14.79 20.94 -12.76
C ALA A 496 14.57 22.44 -12.55
N SER A 497 13.79 22.83 -11.54
CA SER A 497 13.65 24.23 -11.13
C SER A 497 13.90 24.41 -9.64
N ASP A 498 14.35 25.61 -9.29
CA ASP A 498 14.51 26.03 -7.89
C ASP A 498 15.38 25.07 -7.07
N THR A 499 16.50 24.60 -7.68
CA THR A 499 17.44 23.69 -7.02
C THR A 499 18.43 24.49 -6.17
N VAL A 500 18.65 24.04 -4.92
CA VAL A 500 19.67 24.59 -4.02
C VAL A 500 20.78 23.57 -3.82
N LEU A 501 22.03 23.97 -4.13
CA LEU A 501 23.23 23.15 -3.97
C LEU A 501 24.06 23.68 -2.81
N SER A 502 24.42 22.86 -1.83
CA SER A 502 25.24 23.27 -0.68
C SER A 502 26.08 22.12 -0.13
N ALA A 503 27.11 22.44 0.64
CA ALA A 503 27.91 21.45 1.39
C ALA A 503 28.30 20.22 0.55
N ASN A 504 29.02 20.42 -0.57
CA ASN A 504 29.40 19.41 -1.57
C ASN A 504 28.19 18.81 -2.36
N GLY A 505 27.02 19.44 -2.33
CA GLY A 505 25.93 19.11 -3.22
C GLY A 505 26.28 19.35 -4.68
N ARG A 506 26.01 18.36 -5.53
CA ARG A 506 26.37 18.40 -6.95
C ARG A 506 25.16 18.24 -7.85
N GLN A 507 25.05 19.14 -8.85
CA GLN A 507 24.10 18.98 -9.96
C GLN A 507 24.88 18.70 -11.24
N ASN A 508 24.64 17.55 -11.87
CA ASN A 508 25.14 17.21 -13.20
C ASN A 508 24.04 17.51 -14.22
N LEU A 509 24.30 18.45 -15.13
CA LEU A 509 23.28 19.01 -16.00
C LEU A 509 23.59 18.75 -17.49
N SER A 510 22.76 17.88 -18.08
CA SER A 510 22.65 17.67 -19.53
C SER A 510 21.27 18.02 -20.10
N GLY A 511 20.29 18.28 -19.23
CA GLY A 511 18.94 18.75 -19.52
C GLY A 511 18.82 20.26 -19.28
N THR A 512 17.71 20.67 -18.67
CA THR A 512 17.43 22.09 -18.36
C THR A 512 17.31 22.27 -16.83
N ALA A 513 18.00 23.30 -16.32
CA ALA A 513 17.85 23.75 -14.93
C ALA A 513 17.52 25.26 -14.92
N THR A 514 16.53 25.64 -14.11
CA THR A 514 16.13 27.05 -13.93
C THR A 514 16.20 27.42 -12.45
N ASN A 515 16.60 28.68 -12.16
CA ASN A 515 16.67 29.20 -10.79
C ASN A 515 17.53 28.35 -9.85
N THR A 516 18.72 27.90 -10.30
CA THR A 516 19.62 27.14 -9.43
C THR A 516 20.39 28.10 -8.53
N THR A 517 20.34 27.87 -7.20
CA THR A 517 21.16 28.59 -6.22
C THR A 517 22.31 27.72 -5.72
N ILE A 518 23.52 28.17 -5.87
CA ILE A 518 24.75 27.43 -5.52
C ILE A 518 25.40 28.13 -4.31
N HIS A 519 25.32 27.53 -3.16
CA HIS A 519 25.97 27.97 -1.91
C HIS A 519 27.35 27.32 -1.74
N SER A 520 27.99 27.64 -0.63
CA SER A 520 29.33 27.15 -0.27
C SER A 520 29.46 25.62 -0.41
N GLY A 521 30.46 25.21 -1.19
CA GLY A 521 30.73 23.82 -1.53
C GLY A 521 29.81 23.21 -2.58
N GLY A 522 28.72 23.88 -2.92
CA GLY A 522 27.83 23.46 -4.02
C GLY A 522 28.49 23.55 -5.39
N THR A 523 28.17 22.66 -6.30
CA THR A 523 28.75 22.61 -7.64
C THR A 523 27.73 22.23 -8.69
N GLN A 524 27.59 23.02 -9.74
CA GLN A 524 26.83 22.69 -10.94
C GLN A 524 27.80 22.38 -12.09
N TRP A 525 27.73 21.16 -12.61
CA TRP A 525 28.52 20.72 -13.78
C TRP A 525 27.61 20.61 -14.99
N MET A 526 27.88 21.40 -16.02
CA MET A 526 27.07 21.46 -17.22
C MET A 526 27.85 20.89 -18.42
N PHE A 527 27.25 20.01 -19.19
CA PHE A 527 27.84 19.33 -20.35
C PHE A 527 26.76 18.83 -21.32
N ASN A 528 27.17 18.41 -22.52
CA ASN A 528 26.29 17.76 -23.50
C ASN A 528 24.98 18.49 -23.80
N SER A 529 25.03 19.78 -24.08
CA SER A 529 23.90 20.67 -24.36
C SER A 529 23.02 20.97 -23.11
N GLY A 530 23.54 20.81 -21.91
CA GLY A 530 22.88 21.25 -20.68
C GLY A 530 22.63 22.76 -20.69
N ILE A 531 21.41 23.16 -20.27
CA ILE A 531 20.98 24.56 -20.22
C ILE A 531 20.72 24.95 -18.78
N ALA A 532 21.40 26.00 -18.31
CA ALA A 532 21.10 26.64 -17.03
C ALA A 532 20.58 28.06 -17.26
N GLU A 533 19.48 28.40 -16.62
CA GLU A 533 18.88 29.73 -16.64
C GLU A 533 18.77 30.30 -15.24
N ASN A 534 19.08 31.56 -15.04
CA ASN A 534 18.99 32.27 -13.76
C ASN A 534 19.72 31.55 -12.63
N THR A 535 20.99 31.18 -12.85
CA THR A 535 21.82 30.58 -11.81
C THR A 535 22.39 31.67 -10.89
N GLU A 536 22.24 31.50 -9.57
CA GLU A 536 22.87 32.32 -8.56
C GLU A 536 24.03 31.57 -7.91
N ILE A 537 25.24 32.10 -7.98
CA ILE A 537 26.46 31.49 -7.42
C ILE A 537 26.91 32.32 -6.23
N ASN A 538 26.75 31.80 -5.02
CA ASN A 538 27.15 32.46 -3.80
C ASN A 538 28.53 31.98 -3.32
N ASN A 539 29.01 32.52 -2.20
CA ASN A 539 30.33 32.27 -1.64
C ASN A 539 30.78 30.79 -1.73
N ALA A 540 31.95 30.54 -2.31
CA ALA A 540 32.55 29.24 -2.56
C ALA A 540 31.66 28.25 -3.35
N GLY A 541 30.60 28.73 -4.01
CA GLY A 541 29.85 27.98 -5.02
C GLY A 541 30.55 27.97 -6.36
N ASN A 542 30.36 26.90 -7.14
CA ASN A 542 31.01 26.76 -8.45
C ASN A 542 30.03 26.32 -9.54
N GLN A 543 30.12 26.98 -10.72
CA GLN A 543 29.44 26.55 -11.94
C GLN A 543 30.50 26.27 -13.01
N TYR A 544 30.46 25.10 -13.63
CA TYR A 544 31.34 24.69 -14.72
C TYR A 544 30.52 24.48 -15.99
N VAL A 545 30.77 25.32 -16.99
CA VAL A 545 30.08 25.29 -18.28
C VAL A 545 31.01 24.66 -19.31
N GLN A 546 30.72 23.44 -19.73
CA GLN A 546 31.60 22.66 -20.60
C GLN A 546 30.91 22.31 -21.92
N ASN A 547 31.69 21.86 -22.86
CA ASN A 547 31.35 21.27 -24.17
C ASN A 547 29.84 21.25 -24.53
N GLY A 548 29.43 22.28 -25.26
CA GLY A 548 28.08 22.44 -25.79
C GLY A 548 27.01 22.85 -24.73
N ALA A 549 27.42 23.09 -23.50
CA ALA A 549 26.51 23.60 -22.46
C ALA A 549 26.32 25.11 -22.57
N PHE A 550 25.17 25.59 -22.13
CA PHE A 550 24.77 27.00 -22.24
C PHE A 550 24.25 27.51 -20.88
N ALA A 551 24.97 28.51 -20.32
CA ALA A 551 24.53 29.20 -19.09
C ALA A 551 24.02 30.60 -19.45
N ASN A 552 22.79 30.90 -19.09
CA ASN A 552 22.14 32.17 -19.33
C ASN A 552 21.76 32.87 -18.04
N SER A 553 21.98 34.17 -17.94
CA SER A 553 21.60 35.00 -16.78
C SER A 553 22.16 34.47 -15.45
N THR A 554 23.48 34.19 -15.43
CA THR A 554 24.18 33.80 -14.20
C THR A 554 24.56 35.04 -13.39
N THR A 555 24.22 35.03 -12.08
CA THR A 555 24.69 36.04 -11.12
C THR A 555 25.77 35.41 -10.23
N ILE A 556 26.96 35.96 -10.24
CA ILE A 556 28.10 35.52 -9.46
C ILE A 556 28.31 36.48 -8.31
N ASN A 557 27.95 36.09 -7.12
CA ASN A 557 28.10 36.88 -5.89
C ASN A 557 29.48 36.68 -5.26
N ALA A 558 29.76 37.38 -4.17
CA ALA A 558 31.06 37.37 -3.48
C ALA A 558 31.57 35.94 -3.21
N GLY A 559 32.76 35.62 -3.69
CA GLY A 559 33.42 34.33 -3.56
C GLY A 559 32.85 33.22 -4.45
N GLY A 560 31.80 33.49 -5.22
CA GLY A 560 31.27 32.58 -6.24
C GLY A 560 32.13 32.53 -7.49
N LYS A 561 32.08 31.42 -8.23
CA LYS A 561 32.92 31.22 -9.41
C LYS A 561 32.18 30.51 -10.54
N GLN A 562 32.21 31.11 -11.73
CA GLN A 562 31.81 30.49 -12.99
C GLN A 562 33.06 30.23 -13.85
N THR A 563 33.21 29.01 -14.36
CA THR A 563 34.28 28.68 -15.32
C THR A 563 33.68 28.16 -16.62
N VAL A 564 33.94 28.85 -17.70
CA VAL A 564 33.51 28.52 -19.06
C VAL A 564 34.64 27.82 -19.79
N PHE A 565 34.53 26.54 -20.01
CA PHE A 565 35.54 25.71 -20.67
C PHE A 565 35.31 25.61 -22.19
N ASN A 566 36.16 24.87 -22.86
CA ASN A 566 36.08 24.61 -24.29
C ASN A 566 34.68 24.17 -24.73
N GLY A 567 34.09 24.85 -25.68
CA GLY A 567 32.78 24.64 -26.23
C GLY A 567 31.61 25.03 -25.31
N GLY A 568 31.90 25.53 -24.11
CA GLY A 568 30.89 26.10 -23.21
C GLY A 568 30.57 27.55 -23.59
N GLN A 569 29.34 27.96 -23.35
CA GLN A 569 28.86 29.33 -23.60
C GLN A 569 28.17 29.90 -22.37
N ALA A 570 28.50 31.13 -22.01
CA ALA A 570 27.84 31.91 -20.97
C ALA A 570 27.31 33.23 -21.55
N THR A 571 26.06 33.56 -21.26
CA THR A 571 25.44 34.81 -21.72
C THR A 571 24.83 35.56 -20.55
N ALA A 572 24.86 36.90 -20.63
CA ALA A 572 24.25 37.79 -19.64
C ALA A 572 24.69 37.47 -18.19
N THR A 573 25.99 37.21 -18.01
CA THR A 573 26.54 36.95 -16.68
C THR A 573 26.77 38.26 -15.93
N THR A 574 26.30 38.38 -14.69
CA THR A 574 26.65 39.51 -13.79
C THR A 574 27.65 39.02 -12.74
N VAL A 575 28.82 39.68 -12.70
CA VAL A 575 29.92 39.36 -11.78
C VAL A 575 29.99 40.45 -10.71
N ASN A 576 29.45 40.15 -9.54
CA ASN A 576 29.38 41.07 -8.40
C ASN A 576 30.71 41.08 -7.59
N ASN A 577 30.78 41.95 -6.59
CA ASN A 577 31.96 42.14 -5.76
C ASN A 577 32.58 40.81 -5.31
N SER A 578 33.88 40.63 -5.57
CA SER A 578 34.64 39.41 -5.26
C SER A 578 34.12 38.12 -5.94
N GLY A 579 33.19 38.22 -6.88
CA GLY A 579 32.81 37.13 -7.78
C GLY A 579 33.83 36.99 -8.92
N GLU A 580 33.97 35.80 -9.47
CA GLU A 580 34.91 35.53 -10.56
C GLU A 580 34.27 34.73 -11.70
N GLN A 581 34.35 35.29 -12.94
CA GLN A 581 34.08 34.52 -14.16
C GLN A 581 35.40 34.22 -14.87
N ILE A 582 35.66 32.95 -15.21
CA ILE A 582 36.84 32.53 -15.99
C ILE A 582 36.37 31.99 -17.33
N VAL A 583 36.87 32.60 -18.42
CA VAL A 583 36.66 32.09 -19.79
C VAL A 583 37.95 31.41 -20.22
N SER A 584 37.96 30.09 -20.19
CA SER A 584 39.11 29.25 -20.55
C SER A 584 39.23 29.11 -22.08
N SER A 585 40.33 28.51 -22.55
CA SER A 585 40.55 28.26 -23.99
C SER A 585 39.34 27.53 -24.61
N GLY A 586 38.82 28.06 -25.72
CA GLY A 586 37.66 27.56 -26.44
C GLY A 586 36.30 27.85 -25.77
N GLY A 587 36.28 28.48 -24.61
CA GLY A 587 35.07 28.99 -23.96
C GLY A 587 34.66 30.37 -24.53
N SER A 588 33.36 30.69 -24.46
CA SER A 588 32.80 31.97 -24.89
C SER A 588 31.90 32.58 -23.83
N ALA A 589 32.11 33.86 -23.55
CA ALA A 589 31.21 34.68 -22.73
C ALA A 589 30.67 35.85 -23.55
N ASP A 590 29.38 36.15 -23.44
CA ASP A 590 28.74 37.27 -24.13
C ASP A 590 27.87 38.08 -23.18
N GLY A 591 27.92 39.42 -23.28
CA GLY A 591 27.12 40.31 -22.46
C GLY A 591 27.44 40.25 -20.95
N THR A 592 28.71 40.03 -20.59
CA THR A 592 29.11 39.99 -19.18
C THR A 592 29.13 41.41 -18.58
N LEU A 593 28.46 41.58 -17.43
CA LEU A 593 28.51 42.78 -16.61
C LEU A 593 29.45 42.54 -15.41
N VAL A 594 30.58 43.21 -15.35
CA VAL A 594 31.53 43.14 -14.23
C VAL A 594 31.32 44.34 -13.34
N THR A 595 30.66 44.17 -12.19
CA THR A 595 30.35 45.24 -11.27
C THR A 595 31.47 45.49 -10.25
N SER A 596 31.31 46.41 -9.33
CA SER A 596 32.32 46.81 -8.36
C SER A 596 32.97 45.61 -7.65
N GLY A 597 34.30 45.49 -7.80
CA GLY A 597 35.09 44.39 -7.19
C GLY A 597 34.93 43.03 -7.86
N GLY A 598 34.10 42.90 -8.90
CA GLY A 598 33.96 41.71 -9.71
C GLY A 598 35.13 41.51 -10.63
N LYS A 599 35.41 40.28 -11.05
CA LYS A 599 36.53 39.92 -11.91
C LYS A 599 36.12 38.98 -13.05
N GLN A 600 36.45 39.39 -14.28
CA GLN A 600 36.39 38.47 -15.43
C GLN A 600 37.84 38.17 -15.88
N THR A 601 38.16 36.87 -16.02
CA THR A 601 39.47 36.44 -16.56
C THR A 601 39.23 35.71 -17.87
N VAL A 602 39.78 36.26 -18.97
CA VAL A 602 39.73 35.64 -20.30
C VAL A 602 41.12 35.07 -20.61
N ALA A 603 41.25 33.76 -20.46
CA ALA A 603 42.49 33.03 -20.68
C ALA A 603 42.81 32.94 -22.19
N SER A 604 44.06 32.60 -22.50
CA SER A 604 44.47 32.38 -23.91
C SER A 604 43.56 31.42 -24.64
N GLY A 605 43.02 31.78 -25.80
CA GLY A 605 42.05 31.05 -26.58
C GLY A 605 40.60 31.14 -26.07
N GLY A 606 40.31 31.86 -24.98
CA GLY A 606 38.97 32.24 -24.55
C GLY A 606 38.48 33.50 -25.28
N ILE A 607 37.16 33.65 -25.41
CA ILE A 607 36.50 34.77 -26.08
C ILE A 607 35.48 35.43 -25.16
N ALA A 608 35.56 36.74 -24.98
CA ALA A 608 34.58 37.56 -24.32
C ALA A 608 34.02 38.62 -25.27
N ASN A 609 32.70 38.65 -25.43
CA ASN A 609 32.04 39.67 -26.26
C ASN A 609 31.14 40.55 -25.37
N ASN A 610 30.98 41.82 -25.80
CA ASN A 610 30.03 42.74 -25.20
C ASN A 610 30.17 42.88 -23.67
N THR A 611 31.42 42.87 -23.15
CA THR A 611 31.66 42.99 -21.71
C THR A 611 31.51 44.46 -21.26
N THR A 612 30.74 44.69 -20.20
CA THR A 612 30.69 45.98 -19.51
C THR A 612 31.45 45.91 -18.21
N ILE A 613 32.37 46.81 -17.97
CA ILE A 613 33.19 46.87 -16.75
C ILE A 613 32.82 48.15 -15.98
N ASP A 614 32.03 48.02 -14.96
CA ASP A 614 31.56 49.12 -14.11
C ASP A 614 32.60 49.50 -13.02
N PRO A 615 32.34 50.53 -12.19
CA PRO A 615 33.31 51.02 -11.22
C PRO A 615 33.98 49.94 -10.39
N ASN A 616 35.33 49.93 -10.35
CA ASN A 616 36.16 48.93 -9.66
C ASN A 616 36.03 47.48 -10.17
N GLY A 617 35.26 47.22 -11.22
CA GLY A 617 35.29 45.95 -11.94
C GLY A 617 36.59 45.76 -12.71
N VAL A 618 37.03 44.51 -12.85
CA VAL A 618 38.32 44.19 -13.50
C VAL A 618 38.14 43.07 -14.55
N GLN A 619 38.65 43.32 -15.76
CA GLN A 619 38.84 42.28 -16.78
C GLN A 619 40.32 41.98 -16.97
N HIS A 620 40.76 40.74 -16.81
CA HIS A 620 42.10 40.25 -17.18
C HIS A 620 42.01 39.51 -18.52
N LEU A 621 42.71 39.97 -19.51
CA LEU A 621 42.63 39.49 -20.89
C LEU A 621 43.97 38.93 -21.39
N SER A 622 44.05 37.63 -21.58
CA SER A 622 45.09 36.94 -22.32
C SER A 622 44.53 36.23 -23.57
N GLY A 623 43.21 36.23 -23.76
CA GLY A 623 42.47 35.75 -24.93
C GLY A 623 41.97 36.88 -25.80
N THR A 624 40.72 36.78 -26.28
CA THR A 624 40.11 37.82 -27.15
C THR A 624 38.91 38.45 -26.44
N ALA A 625 38.86 39.79 -26.46
CA ALA A 625 37.70 40.56 -26.02
C ALA A 625 37.21 41.46 -27.14
N ASN A 626 35.92 41.35 -27.50
CA ASN A 626 35.31 42.20 -28.53
C ASN A 626 34.22 43.06 -27.91
N SER A 627 34.20 44.35 -28.28
CA SER A 627 33.15 45.30 -27.82
C SER A 627 33.10 45.46 -26.30
N THR A 628 34.25 45.74 -25.67
CA THR A 628 34.29 46.01 -24.22
C THR A 628 33.93 47.48 -23.94
N THR A 629 33.03 47.74 -22.99
CA THR A 629 32.70 49.07 -22.47
C THR A 629 33.25 49.22 -21.04
N ILE A 630 34.10 50.25 -20.81
CA ILE A 630 34.69 50.48 -19.50
C ILE A 630 34.07 51.75 -18.90
N ASN A 631 33.29 51.58 -17.80
CA ASN A 631 32.65 52.65 -17.04
C ASN A 631 33.27 52.74 -15.64
N GLN A 632 34.43 53.40 -15.51
CA GLN A 632 35.22 53.54 -14.26
C GLN A 632 35.87 52.21 -13.74
N GLY A 633 35.86 51.14 -14.55
CA GLY A 633 36.58 49.90 -14.25
C GLY A 633 37.94 49.84 -14.93
N THR A 634 38.56 48.65 -14.92
CA THR A 634 39.90 48.46 -15.55
C THR A 634 39.92 47.18 -16.39
N GLN A 635 40.39 47.28 -17.62
CA GLN A 635 40.75 46.17 -18.49
C GLN A 635 42.28 46.03 -18.52
N HIS A 636 42.83 44.89 -18.15
CA HIS A 636 44.25 44.55 -18.23
C HIS A 636 44.48 43.57 -19.39
N ILE A 637 45.23 44.00 -20.42
CA ILE A 637 45.51 43.16 -21.58
C ILE A 637 46.96 42.69 -21.48
N PHE A 638 47.13 41.41 -21.24
CA PHE A 638 48.46 40.78 -21.10
C PHE A 638 48.99 40.23 -22.43
N SER A 639 50.19 39.70 -22.42
CA SER A 639 50.80 39.10 -23.60
C SER A 639 49.89 38.05 -24.25
N GLY A 640 49.68 38.12 -25.55
CA GLY A 640 48.75 37.30 -26.33
C GLY A 640 47.29 37.73 -26.26
N GLY A 641 46.91 38.66 -25.37
CA GLY A 641 45.60 39.26 -25.32
C GLY A 641 45.26 40.20 -26.46
N LEU A 642 44.08 40.10 -27.03
CA LEU A 642 43.54 40.92 -28.08
C LEU A 642 42.24 41.60 -27.65
N ALA A 643 42.23 42.94 -27.56
CA ALA A 643 40.99 43.68 -27.35
C ALA A 643 40.63 44.43 -28.62
N THR A 644 39.41 44.35 -29.11
CA THR A 644 38.89 45.05 -30.27
C THR A 644 37.59 45.80 -29.89
N ASN A 645 37.40 46.95 -30.51
CA ASN A 645 36.23 47.82 -30.34
C ASN A 645 35.96 48.16 -28.85
N THR A 646 37.00 48.55 -28.10
CA THR A 646 36.87 48.98 -26.71
C THR A 646 36.41 50.43 -26.61
N THR A 647 35.38 50.69 -25.81
CA THR A 647 34.94 52.05 -25.44
C THR A 647 35.33 52.35 -24.00
N VAL A 648 36.18 53.29 -23.75
CA VAL A 648 36.59 53.78 -22.42
C VAL A 648 35.84 55.06 -22.11
N ASN A 649 34.71 54.95 -21.39
CA ASN A 649 33.94 56.14 -20.98
C ASN A 649 34.57 56.82 -19.77
N SER A 650 35.15 56.03 -18.88
CA SER A 650 35.98 56.45 -17.75
C SER A 650 36.72 55.20 -17.20
N GLY A 651 37.74 55.37 -16.37
CA GLY A 651 38.57 54.24 -15.89
C GLY A 651 39.74 53.97 -16.86
N TYR A 652 40.22 52.72 -16.94
CA TYR A 652 41.49 52.46 -17.60
C TYR A 652 41.51 51.18 -18.44
N GLN A 653 42.11 51.29 -19.63
CA GLN A 653 42.63 50.18 -20.45
C GLN A 653 44.14 50.10 -20.31
N MET A 654 44.66 49.02 -19.69
CA MET A 654 46.09 48.81 -19.43
C MET A 654 46.60 47.70 -20.37
N VAL A 655 47.50 48.05 -21.33
CA VAL A 655 48.00 47.09 -22.33
C VAL A 655 49.42 46.67 -21.97
N TYR A 656 49.61 45.49 -21.38
CA TYR A 656 50.87 44.91 -20.90
C TYR A 656 51.41 43.84 -21.87
N GLY A 657 51.84 44.21 -23.07
CA GLY A 657 52.42 43.29 -24.06
C GLY A 657 51.35 42.53 -24.92
N GLY A 658 50.09 42.89 -24.83
CA GLY A 658 49.02 42.49 -25.73
C GLY A 658 48.74 43.53 -26.82
N SER A 659 47.60 43.40 -27.51
CA SER A 659 47.15 44.31 -28.56
C SER A 659 45.76 44.89 -28.27
N ALA A 660 45.58 46.18 -28.50
CA ALA A 660 44.28 46.84 -28.46
C ALA A 660 44.03 47.54 -29.81
N SER A 661 42.88 47.24 -30.44
CA SER A 661 42.51 47.91 -31.70
C SER A 661 41.15 48.57 -31.62
N ASP A 662 40.93 49.59 -32.42
CA ASP A 662 39.65 50.29 -32.55
C ASP A 662 39.11 50.78 -31.18
N THR A 663 40.01 51.38 -30.37
CA THR A 663 39.65 51.87 -29.03
C THR A 663 39.15 53.31 -29.10
N VAL A 664 38.00 53.60 -28.51
CA VAL A 664 37.42 54.92 -28.33
C VAL A 664 37.57 55.36 -26.89
N ILE A 665 38.29 56.44 -26.61
CA ILE A 665 38.49 56.94 -25.25
C ILE A 665 37.70 58.25 -25.08
N ASN A 666 36.55 58.18 -24.45
CA ASN A 666 35.64 59.29 -24.16
C ASN A 666 36.04 60.04 -22.89
N GLY A 667 36.68 59.33 -21.94
CA GLY A 667 37.17 59.81 -20.66
C GLY A 667 38.09 58.75 -20.05
N GLY A 668 38.80 59.01 -18.99
CA GLY A 668 39.80 58.11 -18.46
C GLY A 668 41.04 57.90 -19.35
N GLY A 669 41.62 56.67 -19.31
CA GLY A 669 42.91 56.50 -19.97
C GLY A 669 43.16 55.10 -20.57
N GLN A 670 43.95 55.12 -21.67
CA GLN A 670 44.62 53.93 -22.18
C GLN A 670 46.14 54.06 -21.91
N HIS A 671 46.71 53.08 -21.24
CA HIS A 671 48.15 53.02 -20.93
C HIS A 671 48.78 51.84 -21.70
N VAL A 672 49.69 52.12 -22.59
CA VAL A 672 50.34 51.14 -23.47
C VAL A 672 51.79 50.98 -23.02
N TYR A 673 52.12 49.81 -22.47
CA TYR A 673 53.42 49.48 -21.91
C TYR A 673 54.36 48.86 -22.98
N GLY A 674 55.66 48.74 -22.64
CA GLY A 674 56.65 48.22 -23.56
C GLY A 674 56.31 46.83 -24.12
N GLY A 675 56.42 46.66 -25.45
CA GLY A 675 56.05 45.46 -26.18
C GLY A 675 54.56 45.35 -26.52
N ALA A 676 53.70 46.26 -26.05
CA ALA A 676 52.27 46.31 -26.37
C ALA A 676 51.97 47.16 -27.58
N VAL A 677 50.88 46.88 -28.27
CA VAL A 677 50.42 47.60 -29.46
C VAL A 677 49.03 48.18 -29.25
N ALA A 678 48.85 49.47 -29.60
CA ALA A 678 47.54 50.08 -29.75
C ALA A 678 47.33 50.59 -31.14
N GLU A 679 46.25 50.31 -31.81
CA GLU A 679 45.94 50.62 -33.17
C GLU A 679 44.53 51.21 -33.34
N ASN A 680 44.37 52.19 -34.26
CA ASN A 680 43.08 52.83 -34.56
C ASN A 680 42.42 53.44 -33.31
N VAL A 681 43.15 54.24 -32.55
CA VAL A 681 42.64 54.82 -31.30
C VAL A 681 42.03 56.20 -31.55
N THR A 682 40.82 56.42 -31.09
CA THR A 682 40.14 57.71 -31.06
C THR A 682 40.08 58.28 -29.65
N ILE A 683 40.70 59.43 -29.44
CA ILE A 683 40.73 60.08 -28.10
C ILE A 683 39.83 61.30 -28.14
N ASN A 684 38.73 61.25 -27.43
CA ASN A 684 37.76 62.34 -27.35
C ASN A 684 38.05 63.24 -26.14
N SER A 685 37.23 64.29 -25.94
CA SER A 685 37.38 65.23 -24.84
C SER A 685 37.40 64.57 -23.48
N GLY A 686 38.44 64.81 -22.68
CA GLY A 686 38.64 64.14 -21.37
C GLY A 686 39.40 62.84 -21.44
N GLY A 687 39.53 62.21 -22.60
CA GLY A 687 40.30 60.98 -22.81
C GLY A 687 41.79 61.18 -22.83
N GLN A 688 42.58 60.21 -22.38
CA GLN A 688 44.01 60.24 -22.30
C GLN A 688 44.62 58.93 -22.79
N GLN A 689 45.65 59.02 -23.67
CA GLN A 689 46.46 57.87 -24.08
C GLN A 689 47.91 58.10 -23.65
N TYR A 690 48.51 57.16 -22.92
CA TYR A 690 49.89 57.16 -22.48
C TYR A 690 50.65 56.00 -23.08
N SER A 691 51.76 56.25 -23.80
CA SER A 691 52.70 55.21 -24.20
C SER A 691 53.93 55.23 -23.32
N TYR A 692 54.43 54.08 -22.93
CA TYR A 692 55.69 53.91 -22.22
C TYR A 692 56.76 53.39 -23.16
N SER A 693 58.03 53.48 -22.75
CA SER A 693 59.18 53.08 -23.58
C SER A 693 58.98 51.65 -24.13
N GLY A 694 59.18 51.51 -25.47
CA GLY A 694 58.97 50.26 -26.18
C GLY A 694 57.51 49.97 -26.58
N ALA A 695 56.52 50.79 -26.25
CA ALA A 695 55.14 50.73 -26.75
C ALA A 695 55.02 51.21 -28.20
N ILE A 696 54.07 50.63 -28.94
CA ILE A 696 53.78 51.01 -30.33
C ILE A 696 52.33 51.50 -30.41
N LEU A 697 52.17 52.75 -30.91
CA LEU A 697 50.90 53.38 -31.21
C LEU A 697 50.73 53.55 -32.70
N ASN A 698 49.72 53.03 -33.34
CA ASN A 698 49.45 53.18 -34.74
C ASN A 698 48.09 53.86 -34.97
N ASN A 699 48.03 54.82 -35.91
CA ASN A 699 46.78 55.41 -36.37
C ASN A 699 45.89 55.95 -35.20
N THR A 700 46.38 56.96 -34.46
CA THR A 700 45.64 57.60 -33.38
C THR A 700 45.01 58.91 -33.84
N THR A 701 43.75 59.14 -33.56
CA THR A 701 43.07 60.44 -33.76
C THR A 701 42.88 61.11 -32.39
N VAL A 702 43.38 62.32 -32.22
CA VAL A 702 43.27 63.11 -30.97
C VAL A 702 42.33 64.30 -31.23
N ASN A 703 41.10 64.14 -30.77
CA ASN A 703 40.07 65.16 -30.95
C ASN A 703 40.18 66.29 -29.90
N THR A 704 39.42 67.35 -30.10
CA THR A 704 39.39 68.51 -29.18
C THR A 704 39.21 68.10 -27.73
N GLY A 705 40.11 68.48 -26.81
CA GLY A 705 40.09 68.11 -25.38
C GLY A 705 40.65 66.74 -25.06
N GLY A 706 41.07 65.97 -26.06
CA GLY A 706 41.80 64.71 -25.89
C GLY A 706 43.31 64.95 -25.73
N MET A 707 44.04 64.03 -25.06
CA MET A 707 45.50 64.15 -24.86
C MET A 707 46.16 62.76 -25.14
N GLN A 708 47.24 62.84 -25.96
CA GLN A 708 48.17 61.74 -26.21
C GLN A 708 49.54 62.07 -25.65
N THR A 709 50.14 61.18 -24.84
CA THR A 709 51.49 61.33 -24.28
C THR A 709 52.36 60.17 -24.76
N ILE A 710 53.47 60.48 -25.42
CA ILE A 710 54.33 59.54 -26.13
C ILE A 710 55.70 59.44 -25.46
N ASN A 711 56.02 58.27 -24.83
CA ASN A 711 57.40 57.86 -24.49
C ASN A 711 57.84 56.62 -25.30
N GLY A 712 56.92 56.00 -26.07
CA GLY A 712 57.16 54.92 -27.02
C GLY A 712 57.25 55.42 -28.46
N THR A 713 56.78 54.61 -29.41
CA THR A 713 56.69 54.97 -30.85
C THR A 713 55.23 55.19 -31.23
N ALA A 714 54.94 56.36 -31.85
CA ALA A 714 53.64 56.66 -32.43
C ALA A 714 53.78 56.95 -33.92
N THR A 715 52.95 56.28 -34.75
CA THR A 715 52.91 56.47 -36.21
C THR A 715 51.48 56.83 -36.64
N SER A 716 51.36 57.72 -37.61
CA SER A 716 50.07 58.13 -38.20
C SER A 716 49.10 58.72 -37.19
N THR A 717 49.54 59.72 -36.39
CA THR A 717 48.66 60.45 -35.47
C THR A 717 47.99 61.61 -36.16
N THR A 718 46.70 61.76 -36.10
CA THR A 718 45.89 62.89 -36.51
C THR A 718 45.48 63.72 -35.32
N VAL A 719 45.88 64.94 -35.14
CA VAL A 719 45.52 65.85 -34.03
C VAL A 719 44.46 66.85 -34.50
N SER A 720 43.22 66.58 -34.18
CA SER A 720 42.04 67.39 -34.53
C SER A 720 41.59 68.25 -33.35
N GLY A 721 42.40 69.24 -32.98
CA GLY A 721 42.14 70.16 -31.87
C GLY A 721 42.42 69.61 -30.45
N GLY A 722 43.04 68.43 -30.33
CA GLY A 722 43.57 67.87 -29.10
C GLY A 722 44.99 68.22 -28.79
N THR A 723 45.66 67.50 -27.86
CA THR A 723 47.07 67.73 -27.46
C THR A 723 47.87 66.44 -27.60
N GLN A 724 48.98 66.49 -28.31
CA GLN A 724 49.98 65.41 -28.35
C GLN A 724 51.28 65.92 -27.65
N ASN A 725 51.72 65.19 -26.61
CA ASN A 725 52.97 65.46 -25.89
C ASN A 725 54.01 64.37 -26.23
N VAL A 726 55.14 64.73 -26.81
CA VAL A 726 56.26 63.81 -27.11
C VAL A 726 57.38 64.05 -26.10
N TYR A 727 57.68 63.07 -25.27
CA TYR A 727 58.75 63.13 -24.27
C TYR A 727 60.12 62.70 -24.92
N THR A 728 61.22 62.85 -24.13
CA THR A 728 62.59 62.66 -24.60
C THR A 728 62.89 61.26 -25.17
N THR A 729 62.17 60.22 -24.81
CA THR A 729 62.33 58.86 -25.36
C THR A 729 61.27 58.53 -26.41
N GLY A 730 60.33 59.44 -26.63
CA GLY A 730 59.18 59.20 -27.53
C GLY A 730 59.62 59.54 -29.02
N VAL A 731 59.03 58.69 -29.90
CA VAL A 731 59.16 58.92 -31.36
C VAL A 731 57.76 59.12 -31.93
N ALA A 732 57.50 60.26 -32.55
CA ALA A 732 56.29 60.54 -33.32
C ALA A 732 56.62 60.68 -34.78
N SER A 733 55.97 59.90 -35.65
CA SER A 733 56.13 60.00 -37.11
C SER A 733 54.76 60.07 -37.79
N SER A 734 54.73 60.85 -38.93
CA SER A 734 53.48 61.05 -39.69
C SER A 734 52.34 61.65 -38.84
N THR A 735 52.61 62.65 -38.01
CA THR A 735 51.61 63.43 -37.27
C THR A 735 51.08 64.57 -38.18
N THR A 736 49.74 64.62 -38.29
CA THR A 736 49.03 65.67 -39.04
C THR A 736 48.12 66.50 -38.15
#